data_12e370d560811d9fa9c6f8c1003651b8
#
_entry.id   12e370d560811d9fa9c6f8c1003651b8
#
_cell.length_a   1.000
_cell.length_b   1.000
_cell.length_c   1.000
_cell.angle_alpha   90.00
_cell.angle_beta   90.00
_cell.angle_gamma   90.00
#
_symmetry.space_group_name_H-M   'P 1'
#
loop_
_entity.id
_entity.type
_entity.pdbx_description
1 polymer ?
#
loop_
_entity_poly.entity_id
_entity_poly.type
_entity_poly.pdbx_seq_one_letter_code
_entity_poly.pdbx_strand_id
1 'polypeptide(L)'
;MAQASRKRLLSEPLGNQLSRNIKEVSMIAMIAVAVYLMIALYSYHPDDPGWSHASSVDAIHNRAGEAGAWIADILLYLFGYPGYLFPLVFAYTGWRLFQSRVEQAPFNYLRYSIRTTGLLLVFIGGCGLARLYFIVGMALPYEVQGAGGILGDVIGGAFKPVLGATGATLTLLTMLIAGFTLFTGFSWLSLVDATGYWTLRIFNSVGEYRGRLRDEVHGRQARRERETVVRLEQEKMSHRGPVKIEPKISEFEPGERGEREKQVNLFDYPANVALPSLNLLDEPQPHTTQFSHESLQAMSRQVELKLADFGIEVRVVEVHPGPVITRFELEPAAGVKGSQVTNLAKDLARALSVNSVRVVDVIPGKSHLGLEIPNERRELVVLSEILNSREYDEMRSHLTLALGKDIGGKPVVIDLGKMPHLLVAGTTGSGKSVALNAMILSLLYKSTARDVRLIMIDPKMLELSVYEGIPHLLAPVVTDMKEAVNALRWCVAEMERRYRLMATLAVRHISGFNRKVAEAHDLGQPLVDPFFQPVSEDDRAPELEELPLIVVIVDELADMMMTVGKKVEELIARLAQKARASGIHLILATQRPSVDVITGLIKANIPCRIAFQVSSKVDSRTILDQMGAETLLGHGDMLYLPPGTGIPARIHGAFVADHEVHKVVQDLKKGTEPDYHDDIVRGPTEGGAEPIPGLETGEDVDPLYDEAVRIVTETRKASISYIQRRLKIGYNRAARMVEEMEQSGVVGPLETNGGREVIAQAPPE
;
A
#
# COMPACT_ATOMS: atom_id res chain seq x y z
N MET A 1 9.13 28.91 20.84
CA MET A 1 8.92 27.47 21.24
C MET A 1 9.44 27.10 22.64
N ALA A 2 10.17 27.92 23.37
CA ALA A 2 10.71 27.60 24.70
C ALA A 2 9.75 27.88 25.89
N GLN A 3 8.63 28.57 25.68
CA GLN A 3 7.63 28.84 26.75
C GLN A 3 6.52 27.80 26.86
N ALA A 4 6.31 26.95 25.84
CA ALA A 4 5.27 25.91 25.86
C ALA A 4 5.69 24.64 26.61
N SER A 5 6.99 24.39 26.79
CA SER A 5 7.49 23.21 27.52
C SER A 5 7.51 23.37 29.04
N ARG A 6 7.50 24.60 29.55
CA ARG A 6 7.48 24.88 31.01
C ARG A 6 6.07 24.79 31.64
N LYS A 7 4.99 24.90 30.88
CA LYS A 7 3.60 24.81 31.39
C LYS A 7 3.07 23.38 31.52
N ARG A 8 3.72 22.37 30.96
CA ARG A 8 3.32 20.94 31.09
C ARG A 8 3.85 20.24 32.35
N LEU A 9 4.74 20.87 33.12
CA LEU A 9 5.34 20.28 34.33
C LEU A 9 4.57 20.60 35.61
N LEU A 10 3.49 21.38 35.56
CA LEU A 10 2.80 21.87 36.76
C LEU A 10 1.33 21.47 36.93
N SER A 11 0.84 20.44 36.22
CA SER A 11 -0.56 20.00 36.36
C SER A 11 -0.77 18.48 36.27
N GLU A 12 0.17 17.65 36.74
CA GLU A 12 -0.18 16.27 37.08
C GLU A 12 -0.94 16.27 38.41
N PRO A 13 -2.13 15.62 38.52
CA PRO A 13 -2.85 15.53 39.78
C PRO A 13 -1.96 14.81 40.80
N LEU A 14 -1.88 15.35 42.00
CA LEU A 14 -1.07 14.86 43.15
C LEU A 14 -1.16 13.34 43.34
N GLY A 15 -2.29 12.72 43.02
CA GLY A 15 -2.48 11.27 43.06
C GLY A 15 -1.59 10.47 42.08
N ASN A 16 -1.30 11.02 40.94
CA ASN A 16 -0.44 10.34 39.93
C ASN A 16 1.04 10.43 40.33
N GLN A 17 1.50 11.52 40.91
CA GLN A 17 2.86 11.65 41.46
C GLN A 17 3.10 10.71 42.62
N LEU A 18 2.12 10.62 43.57
CA LEU A 18 2.21 9.74 44.73
C LEU A 18 2.24 8.26 44.29
N SER A 19 1.40 7.85 43.37
CA SER A 19 1.38 6.50 42.81
C SER A 19 2.71 6.15 42.13
N ARG A 20 3.32 7.10 41.44
CA ARG A 20 4.60 6.96 40.76
C ARG A 20 5.75 6.76 41.74
N ASN A 21 5.80 7.57 42.78
CA ASN A 21 6.81 7.48 43.83
C ASN A 21 6.70 6.16 44.62
N ILE A 22 5.48 5.70 44.93
CA ILE A 22 5.25 4.41 45.59
C ILE A 22 5.79 3.26 44.75
N LYS A 23 5.60 3.26 43.42
CA LYS A 23 6.13 2.20 42.52
C LYS A 23 7.66 2.21 42.47
N GLU A 24 8.29 3.38 42.49
CA GLU A 24 9.75 3.51 42.60
C GLU A 24 10.29 2.94 43.90
N VAL A 25 9.71 3.35 45.00
CA VAL A 25 10.11 2.85 46.31
C VAL A 25 9.90 1.33 46.38
N SER A 26 8.77 0.83 45.89
CA SER A 26 8.51 -0.61 45.83
C SER A 26 9.53 -1.37 44.98
N MET A 27 9.94 -0.82 43.84
CA MET A 27 11.01 -1.43 43.03
C MET A 27 12.34 -1.50 43.77
N ILE A 28 12.75 -0.37 44.41
CA ILE A 28 14.00 -0.30 45.18
C ILE A 28 13.94 -1.31 46.36
N ALA A 29 12.82 -1.38 47.07
CA ALA A 29 12.63 -2.34 48.15
C ALA A 29 12.72 -3.80 47.63
N MET A 30 12.08 -4.11 46.52
CA MET A 30 12.14 -5.45 45.92
C MET A 30 13.54 -5.83 45.44
N ILE A 31 14.30 -4.89 44.88
CA ILE A 31 15.70 -5.11 44.51
C ILE A 31 16.56 -5.33 45.77
N ALA A 32 16.35 -4.54 46.80
CA ALA A 32 17.09 -4.72 48.07
C ALA A 32 16.80 -6.11 48.66
N VAL A 33 15.54 -6.57 48.68
CA VAL A 33 15.17 -7.93 49.09
C VAL A 33 15.85 -8.98 48.19
N ALA A 34 15.88 -8.79 46.87
CA ALA A 34 16.52 -9.71 45.96
C ALA A 34 18.03 -9.84 46.20
N VAL A 35 18.68 -8.71 46.47
CA VAL A 35 20.15 -8.69 46.79
C VAL A 35 20.35 -9.36 48.13
N TYR A 36 19.56 -9.08 49.14
CA TYR A 36 19.64 -9.72 50.45
C TYR A 36 19.49 -11.24 50.35
N LEU A 37 18.44 -11.72 49.65
CA LEU A 37 18.23 -13.15 49.41
C LEU A 37 19.36 -13.79 48.64
N MET A 38 19.94 -13.09 47.66
CA MET A 38 21.10 -13.58 46.92
C MET A 38 22.34 -13.78 47.83
N ILE A 39 22.58 -12.79 48.71
CA ILE A 39 23.70 -12.90 49.67
C ILE A 39 23.43 -14.04 50.66
N ALA A 40 22.23 -14.17 51.20
CA ALA A 40 21.84 -15.21 52.13
C ALA A 40 22.00 -16.62 51.51
N LEU A 41 21.50 -16.82 50.28
CA LEU A 41 21.61 -18.12 49.60
C LEU A 41 23.02 -18.45 49.16
N TYR A 42 23.80 -17.45 48.67
CA TYR A 42 25.16 -17.68 48.21
C TYR A 42 26.13 -17.99 49.35
N SER A 43 25.91 -17.40 50.56
CA SER A 43 26.73 -17.63 51.74
C SER A 43 26.13 -18.63 52.71
N TYR A 44 25.20 -19.47 52.25
CA TYR A 44 24.61 -20.53 53.06
C TYR A 44 25.69 -21.54 53.52
N HIS A 45 25.65 -21.88 54.78
CA HIS A 45 26.50 -22.92 55.36
C HIS A 45 25.61 -23.87 56.17
N PRO A 46 25.78 -25.21 55.99
CA PRO A 46 24.90 -26.19 56.63
C PRO A 46 25.02 -26.20 58.19
N ASP A 47 26.10 -25.70 58.76
CA ASP A 47 26.31 -25.68 60.22
C ASP A 47 25.73 -24.43 60.90
N ASP A 48 25.27 -23.42 60.12
CA ASP A 48 24.61 -22.24 60.64
C ASP A 48 23.21 -22.58 61.21
N PRO A 49 22.72 -21.84 62.23
CA PRO A 49 21.40 -22.10 62.80
C PRO A 49 20.32 -21.88 61.72
N GLY A 50 19.43 -22.86 61.52
CA GLY A 50 18.41 -22.88 60.49
C GLY A 50 17.10 -23.36 61.04
N TRP A 51 16.04 -23.35 60.19
CA TRP A 51 14.74 -23.91 60.50
C TRP A 51 14.74 -25.47 60.50
N SER A 52 15.58 -26.08 59.65
CA SER A 52 15.67 -27.54 59.51
C SER A 52 16.46 -28.20 60.62
N HIS A 53 17.37 -27.50 61.29
CA HIS A 53 18.22 -28.05 62.33
C HIS A 53 18.66 -27.00 63.36
N ALA A 54 18.94 -27.46 64.55
CA ALA A 54 19.53 -26.64 65.62
C ALA A 54 21.04 -26.70 65.55
N SER A 55 21.71 -25.55 65.45
CA SER A 55 23.18 -25.47 65.50
C SER A 55 23.66 -25.10 66.88
N SER A 56 24.84 -25.63 67.24
CA SER A 56 25.58 -25.28 68.46
C SER A 56 26.81 -24.42 68.20
N VAL A 57 26.91 -23.79 67.03
CA VAL A 57 28.07 -23.00 66.61
C VAL A 57 27.92 -21.56 67.10
N ASP A 58 28.96 -21.04 67.76
CA ASP A 58 28.99 -19.68 68.30
C ASP A 58 29.17 -18.57 67.24
N ALA A 59 29.56 -18.91 66.03
CA ALA A 59 29.84 -17.95 64.95
C ALA A 59 29.03 -18.28 63.67
N ILE A 60 28.18 -17.37 63.23
CA ILE A 60 27.36 -17.50 62.00
C ILE A 60 28.23 -17.21 60.80
N HIS A 61 28.29 -18.15 59.84
CA HIS A 61 29.05 -18.02 58.59
C HIS A 61 28.29 -17.26 57.53
N ASN A 62 26.94 -17.24 57.59
CA ASN A 62 26.13 -16.56 56.61
C ASN A 62 26.34 -15.05 56.64
N ARG A 63 26.70 -14.43 55.50
CA ARG A 63 26.99 -13.00 55.41
C ARG A 63 25.75 -12.11 55.58
N ALA A 64 24.52 -12.67 55.46
CA ALA A 64 23.27 -11.97 55.74
C ALA A 64 22.82 -12.10 57.19
N GLY A 65 23.68 -12.64 58.06
CA GLY A 65 23.43 -12.83 59.48
C GLY A 65 22.45 -13.98 59.80
N GLU A 66 22.01 -14.07 61.07
CA GLU A 66 21.13 -15.14 61.52
C GLU A 66 19.81 -15.23 60.75
N ALA A 67 19.16 -14.09 60.50
CA ALA A 67 17.93 -14.04 59.66
C ALA A 67 18.17 -14.55 58.26
N GLY A 68 19.36 -14.24 57.67
CA GLY A 68 19.75 -14.74 56.35
C GLY A 68 19.99 -16.24 56.31
N ALA A 69 20.64 -16.80 57.36
CA ALA A 69 20.85 -18.23 57.51
C ALA A 69 19.50 -18.98 57.58
N TRP A 70 18.55 -18.50 58.41
CA TRP A 70 17.22 -19.06 58.54
C TRP A 70 16.41 -19.04 57.21
N ILE A 71 16.40 -17.90 56.55
CA ILE A 71 15.70 -17.76 55.25
C ILE A 71 16.32 -18.67 54.19
N ALA A 72 17.63 -18.70 54.11
CA ALA A 72 18.32 -19.54 53.15
C ALA A 72 18.06 -21.03 53.40
N ASP A 73 18.11 -21.45 54.67
CA ASP A 73 17.81 -22.82 55.06
C ASP A 73 16.36 -23.22 54.67
N ILE A 74 15.35 -22.41 54.99
CA ILE A 74 13.95 -22.63 54.60
C ILE A 74 13.81 -22.79 53.08
N LEU A 75 14.42 -21.88 52.29
CA LEU A 75 14.29 -21.90 50.83
C LEU A 75 14.98 -23.10 50.23
N LEU A 76 16.20 -23.45 50.70
CA LEU A 76 16.95 -24.60 50.22
C LEU A 76 16.34 -25.93 50.65
N TYR A 77 15.80 -25.99 51.85
CA TYR A 77 15.10 -27.16 52.38
C TYR A 77 13.84 -27.49 51.62
N LEU A 78 13.01 -26.44 51.33
CA LEU A 78 11.75 -26.63 50.62
C LEU A 78 11.94 -26.82 49.11
N PHE A 79 12.78 -26.01 48.49
CA PHE A 79 12.89 -25.91 47.00
C PHE A 79 14.21 -26.48 46.47
N GLY A 80 15.23 -26.70 47.28
CA GLY A 80 16.58 -27.09 46.82
C GLY A 80 17.22 -26.01 45.96
N TYR A 81 17.98 -26.38 44.91
CA TYR A 81 18.65 -25.44 44.03
C TYR A 81 17.67 -24.48 43.31
N PRO A 82 16.44 -24.84 42.90
CA PRO A 82 15.47 -23.86 42.45
C PRO A 82 15.17 -22.71 43.40
N GLY A 83 15.51 -22.83 44.70
CA GLY A 83 15.48 -21.74 45.66
C GLY A 83 16.25 -20.50 45.23
N TYR A 84 17.33 -20.65 44.43
CA TYR A 84 18.10 -19.55 43.87
C TYR A 84 17.34 -18.73 42.83
N LEU A 85 16.14 -19.17 42.40
CA LEU A 85 15.27 -18.39 41.52
C LEU A 85 14.53 -17.26 42.28
N PHE A 86 14.36 -17.34 43.65
CA PHE A 86 13.64 -16.30 44.39
C PHE A 86 14.23 -14.90 44.23
N PRO A 87 15.57 -14.67 44.36
CA PRO A 87 16.16 -13.36 44.08
C PRO A 87 15.81 -12.83 42.69
N LEU A 88 15.81 -13.69 41.67
CA LEU A 88 15.53 -13.32 40.30
C LEU A 88 14.01 -12.98 40.15
N VAL A 89 13.12 -13.71 40.79
CA VAL A 89 11.69 -13.45 40.81
C VAL A 89 11.39 -12.10 41.48
N PHE A 90 12.05 -11.79 42.59
CA PHE A 90 11.87 -10.50 43.28
C PHE A 90 12.40 -9.34 42.41
N ALA A 91 13.58 -9.48 41.83
CA ALA A 91 14.14 -8.47 40.94
C ALA A 91 13.25 -8.24 39.70
N TYR A 92 12.77 -9.32 39.07
CA TYR A 92 11.88 -9.25 37.90
C TYR A 92 10.55 -8.60 38.22
N THR A 93 9.92 -8.96 39.36
CA THR A 93 8.65 -8.37 39.78
C THR A 93 8.79 -6.89 40.12
N GLY A 94 9.89 -6.49 40.75
CA GLY A 94 10.24 -5.10 41.01
C GLY A 94 10.41 -4.30 39.72
N TRP A 95 11.14 -4.84 38.77
CA TRP A 95 11.31 -4.21 37.46
C TRP A 95 9.99 -4.07 36.68
N ARG A 96 9.14 -5.08 36.73
CA ARG A 96 7.81 -5.05 36.09
C ARG A 96 6.86 -4.04 36.73
N LEU A 97 6.90 -3.90 38.07
CA LEU A 97 6.16 -2.85 38.77
C LEU A 97 6.60 -1.45 38.32
N PHE A 98 7.88 -1.27 38.11
CA PHE A 98 8.44 -0.04 37.58
C PHE A 98 8.00 0.22 36.11
N GLN A 99 8.06 -0.80 35.26
CA GLN A 99 7.66 -0.68 33.85
C GLN A 99 6.18 -0.38 33.67
N SER A 100 5.29 -0.84 34.57
CA SER A 100 3.84 -0.53 34.58
C SER A 100 3.52 0.95 34.86
N ARG A 101 4.54 1.79 34.96
CA ARG A 101 4.45 3.26 35.07
C ARG A 101 3.82 3.91 33.81
N VAL A 102 4.05 3.33 32.65
CA VAL A 102 3.67 3.91 31.35
C VAL A 102 2.23 3.54 30.97
N GLU A 103 1.73 2.42 31.49
CA GLU A 103 0.37 1.94 31.23
C GLU A 103 -0.54 2.25 32.43
N GLN A 104 -1.46 3.19 32.27
CA GLN A 104 -2.57 3.45 33.21
C GLN A 104 -3.66 2.38 33.09
N ALA A 105 -3.32 1.11 33.11
CA ALA A 105 -4.29 0.03 33.03
C ALA A 105 -4.86 -0.28 34.42
N PRO A 106 -6.19 -0.47 34.54
CA PRO A 106 -6.82 -0.87 35.82
C PRO A 106 -6.26 -2.22 36.28
N PHE A 107 -6.25 -2.41 37.62
CA PHE A 107 -5.76 -3.63 38.25
C PHE A 107 -6.57 -4.84 37.76
N ASN A 108 -5.90 -5.74 37.02
CA ASN A 108 -6.54 -6.90 36.41
C ASN A 108 -6.19 -8.18 37.20
N TYR A 109 -7.09 -8.62 38.05
CA TYR A 109 -6.94 -9.82 38.89
C TYR A 109 -6.61 -11.07 38.06
N LEU A 110 -7.19 -11.23 36.86
CA LEU A 110 -6.94 -12.36 36.00
C LEU A 110 -5.47 -12.42 35.54
N ARG A 111 -4.87 -11.27 35.24
CA ARG A 111 -3.46 -11.21 34.81
C ARG A 111 -2.51 -11.60 35.96
N TYR A 112 -2.85 -11.22 37.19
CA TYR A 112 -2.06 -11.60 38.36
C TYR A 112 -2.23 -13.08 38.68
N SER A 113 -3.43 -13.65 38.64
CA SER A 113 -3.65 -15.07 38.87
C SER A 113 -2.93 -15.94 37.86
N ILE A 114 -2.92 -15.58 36.55
CA ILE A 114 -2.18 -16.30 35.54
C ILE A 114 -0.68 -16.30 35.84
N ARG A 115 -0.12 -15.18 36.27
CA ARG A 115 1.29 -15.08 36.63
C ARG A 115 1.66 -15.89 37.85
N THR A 116 0.86 -15.81 38.89
CA THR A 116 1.09 -16.62 40.12
C THR A 116 1.02 -18.12 39.80
N THR A 117 0.04 -18.54 38.99
CA THR A 117 -0.03 -19.92 38.51
C THR A 117 1.21 -20.28 37.66
N GLY A 118 1.69 -19.36 36.80
CA GLY A 118 2.92 -19.54 36.04
C GLY A 118 4.13 -19.75 36.95
N LEU A 119 4.27 -18.92 38.00
CA LEU A 119 5.35 -19.06 38.97
C LEU A 119 5.32 -20.40 39.73
N LEU A 120 4.13 -20.83 40.15
CA LEU A 120 3.94 -22.15 40.81
C LEU A 120 4.38 -23.29 39.86
N LEU A 121 4.02 -23.24 38.57
CA LEU A 121 4.42 -24.21 37.59
C LEU A 121 5.95 -24.24 37.37
N VAL A 122 6.63 -23.06 37.43
CA VAL A 122 8.08 -22.98 37.36
C VAL A 122 8.74 -23.70 38.51
N PHE A 123 8.24 -23.50 39.74
CA PHE A 123 8.79 -24.21 40.92
C PHE A 123 8.48 -25.69 40.93
N ILE A 124 7.27 -26.10 40.55
CA ILE A 124 6.89 -27.52 40.42
C ILE A 124 7.79 -28.21 39.40
N GLY A 125 7.89 -27.65 38.19
CA GLY A 125 8.73 -28.20 37.13
C GLY A 125 10.22 -28.17 37.48
N GLY A 126 10.70 -27.04 38.03
CA GLY A 126 12.09 -26.84 38.40
C GLY A 126 12.57 -27.79 39.53
N CYS A 127 11.80 -27.89 40.63
CA CYS A 127 12.13 -28.77 41.72
C CYS A 127 12.04 -30.25 41.34
N GLY A 128 11.06 -30.64 40.55
CA GLY A 128 10.94 -32.00 40.05
C GLY A 128 12.09 -32.41 39.13
N LEU A 129 12.48 -31.54 38.19
CA LEU A 129 13.62 -31.77 37.30
C LEU A 129 14.94 -31.78 38.08
N ALA A 130 15.13 -30.87 39.06
CA ALA A 130 16.30 -30.86 39.90
C ALA A 130 16.48 -32.18 40.66
N ARG A 131 15.39 -32.77 41.17
CA ARG A 131 15.37 -34.08 41.83
C ARG A 131 15.77 -35.22 40.89
N LEU A 132 15.37 -35.14 39.61
CA LEU A 132 15.67 -36.21 38.66
C LEU A 132 17.09 -36.20 38.11
N TYR A 133 17.70 -35.02 37.94
CA TYR A 133 18.96 -34.87 37.19
C TYR A 133 20.13 -34.26 37.94
N PHE A 134 19.90 -33.49 39.01
CA PHE A 134 20.97 -32.86 39.74
C PHE A 134 21.40 -33.74 40.94
N ILE A 135 22.72 -33.81 41.15
CA ILE A 135 23.32 -34.50 42.31
C ILE A 135 23.33 -33.51 43.48
N VAL A 136 23.03 -34.00 44.66
CA VAL A 136 23.07 -33.22 45.90
C VAL A 136 24.53 -32.85 46.18
N GLY A 137 24.85 -31.55 46.26
CA GLY A 137 26.16 -31.01 46.63
C GLY A 137 26.19 -30.63 48.11
N MET A 138 27.40 -30.29 48.62
CA MET A 138 27.61 -29.89 50.02
C MET A 138 26.86 -28.60 50.47
N ALA A 139 26.16 -27.90 49.56
CA ALA A 139 25.50 -26.62 49.80
C ALA A 139 23.97 -26.76 50.04
N LEU A 140 23.50 -27.95 50.44
CA LEU A 140 22.09 -28.16 50.79
C LEU A 140 21.97 -28.63 52.26
N PRO A 141 20.81 -28.41 52.94
CA PRO A 141 20.56 -28.92 54.28
C PRO A 141 20.72 -30.44 54.35
N TYR A 142 21.30 -30.95 55.46
CA TYR A 142 21.66 -32.38 55.61
C TYR A 142 20.46 -33.36 55.47
N GLU A 143 19.26 -32.90 55.75
CA GLU A 143 18.05 -33.74 55.69
C GLU A 143 17.42 -33.86 54.29
N VAL A 144 17.95 -33.09 53.33
CA VAL A 144 17.35 -33.06 51.98
C VAL A 144 17.96 -34.17 51.14
N GLN A 145 17.13 -35.14 50.72
CA GLN A 145 17.59 -36.30 49.91
C GLN A 145 17.79 -35.99 48.41
N GLY A 146 17.23 -34.87 47.93
CA GLY A 146 17.24 -34.49 46.52
C GLY A 146 17.56 -33.02 46.26
N ALA A 147 18.23 -32.75 45.14
CA ALA A 147 18.60 -31.41 44.70
C ALA A 147 17.41 -30.44 44.49
N GLY A 148 16.17 -30.95 44.46
CA GLY A 148 14.92 -30.18 44.33
C GLY A 148 14.22 -29.85 45.65
N GLY A 149 14.87 -30.12 46.80
CA GLY A 149 14.24 -29.93 48.11
C GLY A 149 13.10 -30.92 48.38
N ILE A 150 12.39 -30.74 49.46
CA ILE A 150 11.20 -31.56 49.80
C ILE A 150 10.16 -31.50 48.68
N LEU A 151 9.94 -30.35 48.09
CA LEU A 151 9.00 -30.20 46.97
C LEU A 151 9.41 -31.05 45.78
N GLY A 152 10.69 -31.10 45.45
CA GLY A 152 11.23 -31.97 44.42
C GLY A 152 11.09 -33.47 44.70
N ASP A 153 11.29 -33.87 45.96
CA ASP A 153 11.10 -35.25 46.41
C ASP A 153 9.66 -35.71 46.29
N VAL A 154 8.69 -34.88 46.69
CA VAL A 154 7.26 -35.16 46.56
C VAL A 154 6.85 -35.25 45.10
N ILE A 155 7.25 -34.27 44.28
CA ILE A 155 6.89 -34.20 42.86
C ILE A 155 7.58 -35.31 42.08
N GLY A 156 8.90 -35.49 42.24
CA GLY A 156 9.66 -36.53 41.56
C GLY A 156 9.21 -37.93 41.97
N GLY A 157 8.88 -38.11 43.26
CA GLY A 157 8.33 -39.34 43.83
C GLY A 157 6.95 -39.67 43.28
N ALA A 158 6.13 -38.66 42.96
CA ALA A 158 4.80 -38.88 42.40
C ALA A 158 4.85 -39.14 40.86
N PHE A 159 5.66 -38.38 40.12
CA PHE A 159 5.69 -38.44 38.64
C PHE A 159 6.51 -39.60 38.09
N LYS A 160 7.66 -39.93 38.70
CA LYS A 160 8.57 -40.98 38.21
C LYS A 160 7.96 -42.38 38.19
N PRO A 161 7.22 -42.86 39.24
CA PRO A 161 6.58 -44.17 39.18
C PRO A 161 5.44 -44.28 38.20
N VAL A 162 4.70 -43.16 37.97
CA VAL A 162 3.51 -43.17 37.09
C VAL A 162 3.88 -43.01 35.62
N LEU A 163 4.80 -42.10 35.30
CA LEU A 163 5.13 -41.72 33.92
C LEU A 163 6.50 -42.27 33.45
N GLY A 164 7.22 -42.96 34.29
CA GLY A 164 8.61 -43.32 34.02
C GLY A 164 9.55 -42.10 34.00
N ALA A 165 10.86 -42.32 33.85
CA ALA A 165 11.83 -41.24 33.85
C ALA A 165 11.63 -40.26 32.68
N THR A 166 11.40 -40.79 31.47
CA THR A 166 11.25 -39.98 30.25
C THR A 166 9.95 -39.17 30.28
N GLY A 167 8.82 -39.80 30.65
CA GLY A 167 7.53 -39.12 30.73
C GLY A 167 7.48 -38.05 31.82
N ALA A 168 8.06 -38.34 33.01
CA ALA A 168 8.20 -37.37 34.08
C ALA A 168 9.03 -36.15 33.64
N THR A 169 10.18 -36.37 32.95
CA THR A 169 11.02 -35.30 32.40
C THR A 169 10.25 -34.43 31.42
N LEU A 170 9.57 -35.04 30.46
CA LEU A 170 8.81 -34.28 29.44
C LEU A 170 7.72 -33.43 30.09
N THR A 171 6.96 -34.00 31.03
CA THR A 171 5.87 -33.30 31.72
C THR A 171 6.42 -32.14 32.57
N LEU A 172 7.45 -32.39 33.39
CA LEU A 172 8.06 -31.36 34.23
C LEU A 172 8.72 -30.25 33.44
N LEU A 173 9.37 -30.60 32.32
CA LEU A 173 9.96 -29.63 31.39
C LEU A 173 8.87 -28.76 30.72
N THR A 174 7.78 -29.40 30.32
CA THR A 174 6.62 -28.67 29.76
C THR A 174 6.02 -27.71 30.78
N MET A 175 5.86 -28.16 32.05
CA MET A 175 5.39 -27.30 33.14
C MET A 175 6.34 -26.13 33.38
N LEU A 176 7.65 -26.36 33.37
CA LEU A 176 8.67 -25.33 33.55
C LEU A 176 8.59 -24.27 32.42
N ILE A 177 8.56 -24.71 31.15
CA ILE A 177 8.51 -23.84 29.98
C ILE A 177 7.19 -23.05 29.93
N ALA A 178 6.05 -23.72 30.13
CA ALA A 178 4.74 -23.09 30.16
C ALA A 178 4.63 -22.13 31.36
N GLY A 179 5.11 -22.55 32.55
CA GLY A 179 5.15 -21.68 33.72
C GLY A 179 5.99 -20.43 33.51
N PHE A 180 7.17 -20.57 32.93
CA PHE A 180 8.04 -19.43 32.57
C PHE A 180 7.34 -18.47 31.60
N THR A 181 6.67 -18.99 30.57
CA THR A 181 5.90 -18.20 29.61
C THR A 181 4.77 -17.44 30.29
N LEU A 182 3.98 -18.11 31.14
CA LEU A 182 2.85 -17.50 31.85
C LEU A 182 3.31 -16.45 32.87
N PHE A 183 4.43 -16.68 33.57
CA PHE A 183 4.98 -15.77 34.56
C PHE A 183 5.57 -14.53 33.94
N THR A 184 6.43 -14.69 32.92
CA THR A 184 7.17 -13.58 32.30
C THR A 184 6.41 -12.92 31.16
N GLY A 185 5.50 -13.64 30.48
CA GLY A 185 4.89 -13.26 29.21
C GLY A 185 5.85 -13.40 28.02
N PHE A 186 6.94 -14.17 28.17
CA PHE A 186 7.94 -14.38 27.15
C PHE A 186 7.43 -15.31 26.06
N SER A 187 7.62 -14.93 24.77
CA SER A 187 7.28 -15.76 23.63
C SER A 187 8.51 -16.49 23.07
N TRP A 188 8.50 -17.81 23.14
CA TRP A 188 9.54 -18.66 22.59
C TRP A 188 9.65 -18.53 21.06
N LEU A 189 8.52 -18.27 20.39
CA LEU A 189 8.52 -18.04 18.94
C LEU A 189 9.27 -16.77 18.57
N SER A 190 9.11 -15.69 19.34
CA SER A 190 9.88 -14.48 19.08
C SER A 190 11.37 -14.63 19.36
N LEU A 191 11.77 -15.56 20.24
CA LEU A 191 13.19 -15.92 20.42
C LEU A 191 13.72 -16.66 19.19
N VAL A 192 12.95 -17.60 18.64
CA VAL A 192 13.31 -18.32 17.41
C VAL A 192 13.46 -17.34 16.25
N ASP A 193 12.51 -16.41 16.10
CA ASP A 193 12.56 -15.36 15.07
C ASP A 193 13.79 -14.46 15.25
N ALA A 194 14.07 -14.03 16.48
CA ALA A 194 15.23 -13.21 16.79
C ALA A 194 16.56 -13.95 16.52
N THR A 195 16.64 -15.22 16.91
CA THR A 195 17.84 -16.03 16.64
C THR A 195 18.01 -16.28 15.14
N GLY A 196 16.92 -16.56 14.42
CA GLY A 196 16.92 -16.69 12.97
C GLY A 196 17.39 -15.40 12.28
N TYR A 197 16.87 -14.26 12.69
CA TYR A 197 17.29 -12.95 12.19
C TYR A 197 18.79 -12.68 12.44
N TRP A 198 19.28 -12.91 13.66
CA TRP A 198 20.68 -12.70 14.00
C TRP A 198 21.62 -13.68 13.28
N THR A 199 21.20 -14.94 13.14
CA THR A 199 21.99 -15.97 12.42
C THR A 199 22.13 -15.59 10.95
N LEU A 200 21.02 -15.21 10.28
CA LEU A 200 21.05 -14.74 8.90
C LEU A 200 21.87 -13.46 8.74
N ARG A 201 21.78 -12.54 9.69
CA ARG A 201 22.58 -11.31 9.67
C ARG A 201 24.06 -11.57 9.82
N ILE A 202 24.45 -12.46 10.74
CA ILE A 202 25.86 -12.88 10.92
C ILE A 202 26.36 -13.59 9.66
N PHE A 203 25.55 -14.51 9.10
CA PHE A 203 25.91 -15.24 7.87
C PHE A 203 26.13 -14.29 6.70
N ASN A 204 25.24 -13.32 6.52
CA ASN A 204 25.37 -12.29 5.49
C ASN A 204 26.60 -11.38 5.75
N SER A 205 26.83 -10.96 6.99
CA SER A 205 28.01 -10.15 7.37
C SER A 205 29.32 -10.90 7.15
N VAL A 206 29.36 -12.20 7.45
CA VAL A 206 30.55 -13.05 7.18
C VAL A 206 30.71 -13.23 5.66
N GLY A 207 29.62 -13.37 4.92
CA GLY A 207 29.63 -13.38 3.46
C GLY A 207 30.21 -12.11 2.86
N GLU A 208 29.75 -10.94 3.34
CA GLU A 208 30.24 -9.64 2.94
C GLU A 208 31.71 -9.43 3.34
N TYR A 209 32.12 -9.87 4.54
CA TYR A 209 33.50 -9.77 4.99
C TYR A 209 34.44 -10.65 4.15
N ARG A 210 34.03 -11.88 3.84
CA ARG A 210 34.77 -12.75 2.91
C ARG A 210 34.79 -12.17 1.48
N GLY A 211 33.70 -11.52 1.04
CA GLY A 211 33.67 -10.76 -0.20
C GLY A 211 34.69 -9.64 -0.21
N ARG A 212 34.73 -8.80 0.84
CA ARG A 212 35.71 -7.69 0.99
C ARG A 212 37.14 -8.15 1.00
N LEU A 213 37.44 -9.25 1.73
CA LEU A 213 38.80 -9.81 1.75
C LEU A 213 39.22 -10.38 0.37
N ARG A 214 38.28 -10.98 -0.35
CA ARG A 214 38.50 -11.46 -1.72
C ARG A 214 38.72 -10.30 -2.68
N ASP A 215 37.88 -9.24 -2.52
CA ASP A 215 37.97 -8.02 -3.30
C ASP A 215 39.23 -7.21 -3.01
N GLU A 216 39.76 -7.21 -1.75
CA GLU A 216 41.05 -6.59 -1.43
C GLU A 216 42.24 -7.33 -2.06
N VAL A 217 42.20 -8.66 -2.09
CA VAL A 217 43.28 -9.46 -2.73
C VAL A 217 43.24 -9.29 -4.24
N HIS A 218 42.04 -9.35 -4.85
CA HIS A 218 41.85 -9.05 -6.27
C HIS A 218 42.07 -7.57 -6.59
N GLY A 219 41.74 -6.67 -5.68
CA GLY A 219 41.96 -5.23 -5.80
C GLY A 219 43.46 -4.86 -5.86
N ARG A 220 44.31 -5.57 -5.12
CA ARG A 220 45.77 -5.34 -5.17
C ARG A 220 46.44 -5.85 -6.46
N GLN A 221 45.94 -6.95 -7.01
CA GLN A 221 46.35 -7.42 -8.34
C GLN A 221 45.82 -6.51 -9.45
N ALA A 222 44.52 -6.15 -9.41
CA ALA A 222 43.91 -5.22 -10.32
C ALA A 222 44.47 -3.78 -10.26
N ARG A 223 45.03 -3.37 -9.09
CA ARG A 223 45.66 -2.07 -8.93
C ARG A 223 47.01 -1.99 -9.66
N ARG A 224 47.79 -3.06 -9.68
CA ARG A 224 49.05 -3.14 -10.44
C ARG A 224 48.79 -3.21 -11.96
N GLU A 225 47.71 -3.90 -12.40
CA GLU A 225 47.28 -3.91 -13.79
C GLU A 225 46.67 -2.54 -14.18
N ARG A 226 45.96 -1.87 -13.27
CA ARG A 226 45.42 -0.52 -13.49
C ARG A 226 46.52 0.54 -13.63
N GLU A 227 47.60 0.50 -12.86
CA GLU A 227 48.67 1.48 -12.99
C GLU A 227 49.38 1.39 -14.35
N THR A 228 49.45 0.21 -14.94
CA THR A 228 49.94 0.03 -16.32
C THR A 228 48.93 0.47 -17.35
N VAL A 229 47.61 0.20 -17.12
CA VAL A 229 46.51 0.62 -18.02
C VAL A 229 46.31 2.14 -17.93
N VAL A 230 46.38 2.73 -16.74
CA VAL A 230 46.22 4.20 -16.54
C VAL A 230 47.36 4.95 -17.26
N ARG A 231 48.57 4.41 -17.26
CA ARG A 231 49.70 5.02 -18.02
C ARG A 231 49.44 4.98 -19.53
N LEU A 232 48.90 3.87 -20.06
CA LEU A 232 48.50 3.72 -21.44
C LEU A 232 47.25 4.52 -21.77
N GLU A 233 46.33 4.71 -20.84
CA GLU A 233 45.14 5.54 -21.02
C GLU A 233 45.44 7.04 -20.92
N GLN A 234 46.37 7.47 -20.09
CA GLN A 234 46.84 8.87 -20.06
C GLN A 234 47.48 9.28 -21.39
N GLU A 235 48.17 8.38 -22.08
CA GLU A 235 48.68 8.62 -23.44
C GLU A 235 47.53 8.62 -24.47
N LYS A 236 46.46 7.82 -24.26
CA LYS A 236 45.25 7.85 -25.08
C LYS A 236 44.34 9.05 -24.80
N MET A 237 44.39 9.60 -23.58
CA MET A 237 43.60 10.79 -23.22
C MET A 237 44.04 12.07 -23.93
N SER A 238 45.30 12.17 -24.31
CA SER A 238 45.78 13.34 -25.08
C SER A 238 45.25 13.40 -26.53
N HIS A 239 44.63 12.32 -27.02
CA HIS A 239 44.03 12.22 -28.36
C HIS A 239 42.52 12.07 -28.39
N ARG A 240 41.82 12.29 -27.24
CA ARG A 240 40.36 12.14 -27.17
C ARG A 240 39.66 13.38 -27.76
N GLY A 241 38.82 13.14 -28.72
CA GLY A 241 37.88 14.14 -29.27
C GLY A 241 36.87 14.63 -28.19
N PRO A 242 36.26 15.76 -28.40
CA PRO A 242 35.29 16.36 -27.44
C PRO A 242 34.09 15.43 -27.23
N VAL A 243 33.51 15.46 -26.03
CA VAL A 243 32.25 14.77 -25.69
C VAL A 243 31.19 15.12 -26.70
N LYS A 244 30.50 14.13 -27.26
CA LYS A 244 29.44 14.36 -28.23
C LYS A 244 28.23 14.95 -27.48
N ILE A 245 28.04 16.26 -27.58
CA ILE A 245 26.84 16.93 -27.13
C ILE A 245 25.90 16.95 -28.32
N GLU A 246 24.80 16.25 -28.22
CA GLU A 246 23.72 16.34 -29.20
C GLU A 246 22.76 17.43 -28.77
N PRO A 247 22.82 18.64 -29.34
CA PRO A 247 21.82 19.65 -29.12
C PRO A 247 20.61 19.32 -30.00
N LYS A 248 19.78 18.38 -29.60
CA LYS A 248 18.45 18.23 -30.17
C LYS A 248 17.43 18.54 -29.10
N ILE A 249 17.24 19.81 -28.82
CA ILE A 249 15.91 20.32 -28.55
C ILE A 249 15.17 20.11 -29.86
N SER A 250 14.25 19.16 -29.92
CA SER A 250 13.42 18.98 -31.11
C SER A 250 12.70 20.30 -31.36
N GLU A 251 12.92 20.90 -32.53
CA GLU A 251 12.16 22.08 -32.95
C GLU A 251 10.67 21.70 -32.82
N PHE A 252 9.91 22.56 -32.14
CA PHE A 252 8.47 22.39 -31.98
C PHE A 252 7.83 22.50 -33.37
N GLU A 253 7.22 21.42 -33.84
CA GLU A 253 6.44 21.41 -35.09
C GLU A 253 4.97 21.70 -34.73
N PRO A 254 4.42 22.88 -35.09
CA PRO A 254 3.02 23.20 -34.84
C PRO A 254 2.10 22.29 -35.67
N GLY A 255 0.98 21.88 -35.10
CA GLY A 255 -0.08 21.15 -35.80
C GLY A 255 -0.90 22.07 -36.71
N GLU A 256 -1.55 21.48 -37.72
CA GLU A 256 -2.40 22.20 -38.67
C GLU A 256 -3.57 22.97 -38.00
N ARG A 257 -4.11 22.43 -36.91
CA ARG A 257 -5.20 23.05 -36.16
C ARG A 257 -4.78 24.41 -35.58
N GLY A 258 -3.61 24.49 -34.96
CA GLY A 258 -3.10 25.74 -34.38
C GLY A 258 -2.86 26.83 -35.44
N GLU A 259 -2.49 26.44 -36.67
CA GLU A 259 -2.35 27.39 -37.78
C GLU A 259 -3.71 27.84 -38.34
N ARG A 260 -4.69 26.95 -38.41
CA ARG A 260 -6.06 27.28 -38.85
C ARG A 260 -6.78 28.20 -37.86
N GLU A 261 -6.64 27.98 -36.53
CA GLU A 261 -7.28 28.83 -35.51
C GLU A 261 -6.66 30.25 -35.41
N LYS A 262 -5.43 30.44 -35.87
CA LYS A 262 -4.81 31.78 -36.02
C LYS A 262 -5.41 32.58 -37.18
N GLN A 263 -6.02 31.90 -38.17
CA GLN A 263 -6.78 32.57 -39.23
C GLN A 263 -8.18 32.87 -38.70
N VAL A 264 -8.52 34.15 -38.63
CA VAL A 264 -9.85 34.64 -38.17
C VAL A 264 -10.95 33.99 -39.01
N ASN A 265 -11.75 33.10 -38.40
CA ASN A 265 -12.95 32.55 -39.06
C ASN A 265 -13.96 33.65 -39.29
N LEU A 266 -14.33 33.91 -40.56
CA LEU A 266 -15.35 34.88 -40.93
C LEU A 266 -16.80 34.40 -40.70
N PHE A 267 -16.97 33.13 -40.30
CA PHE A 267 -18.28 32.51 -40.09
C PHE A 267 -18.31 31.79 -38.72
N ASP A 268 -19.28 32.15 -37.90
CA ASP A 268 -19.56 31.42 -36.66
C ASP A 268 -20.17 30.05 -37.00
N TYR A 269 -19.51 28.98 -36.59
CA TYR A 269 -20.09 27.63 -36.64
C TYR A 269 -21.16 27.49 -35.55
N PRO A 270 -22.24 26.72 -35.78
CA PRO A 270 -23.18 26.44 -34.71
C PRO A 270 -22.53 25.80 -33.50
N ALA A 271 -22.75 26.35 -32.32
CA ALA A 271 -22.09 26.01 -31.06
C ALA A 271 -22.18 24.51 -30.66
N ASN A 272 -23.10 23.74 -31.27
CA ASN A 272 -23.27 22.31 -30.92
C ASN A 272 -22.30 21.34 -31.57
N VAL A 273 -21.36 21.78 -32.41
CA VAL A 273 -20.45 20.91 -33.17
C VAL A 273 -18.97 21.36 -33.06
N ALA A 274 -18.73 22.52 -32.46
CA ALA A 274 -17.38 23.09 -32.40
C ALA A 274 -16.61 22.57 -31.16
N LEU A 275 -15.40 22.12 -31.39
CA LEU A 275 -14.42 21.84 -30.32
C LEU A 275 -13.98 23.17 -29.67
N PRO A 276 -13.61 23.21 -28.35
CA PRO A 276 -13.11 24.39 -27.69
C PRO A 276 -11.90 25.00 -28.41
N SER A 277 -11.84 26.33 -28.52
CA SER A 277 -10.69 27.00 -29.16
C SER A 277 -9.43 26.89 -28.30
N LEU A 278 -8.27 26.68 -28.92
CA LEU A 278 -6.97 26.70 -28.27
C LEU A 278 -6.64 28.05 -27.63
N ASN A 279 -7.26 29.14 -28.07
CA ASN A 279 -7.10 30.47 -27.49
C ASN A 279 -7.66 30.62 -26.06
N LEU A 280 -8.41 29.64 -25.56
CA LEU A 280 -8.87 29.61 -24.15
C LEU A 280 -7.74 29.28 -23.17
N LEU A 281 -6.67 28.67 -23.66
CA LEU A 281 -5.48 28.31 -22.89
C LEU A 281 -4.42 29.43 -22.99
N ASP A 282 -3.61 29.51 -21.96
CA ASP A 282 -2.52 30.49 -21.92
C ASP A 282 -1.42 30.15 -22.95
N GLU A 283 -0.86 31.20 -23.56
CA GLU A 283 0.22 31.02 -24.55
C GLU A 283 1.49 30.48 -23.90
N PRO A 284 2.21 29.57 -24.58
CA PRO A 284 3.49 29.06 -24.08
C PRO A 284 4.52 30.19 -23.99
N GLN A 285 5.24 30.25 -22.89
CA GLN A 285 6.32 31.21 -22.73
C GLN A 285 7.50 30.83 -23.66
N PRO A 286 8.19 31.82 -24.26
CA PRO A 286 9.32 31.53 -25.12
C PRO A 286 10.42 30.76 -24.36
N HIS A 287 10.96 29.71 -24.98
CA HIS A 287 12.04 28.90 -24.40
C HIS A 287 13.28 29.75 -24.15
N THR A 288 13.64 29.96 -22.88
CA THR A 288 14.76 30.80 -22.46
C THR A 288 16.03 30.04 -22.12
N THR A 289 15.97 28.71 -22.07
CA THR A 289 17.07 27.89 -21.57
C THR A 289 17.97 27.41 -22.70
N GLN A 290 18.90 28.26 -23.13
CA GLN A 290 20.04 27.82 -23.96
C GLN A 290 21.17 27.35 -23.04
N PHE A 291 21.40 26.03 -22.99
CA PHE A 291 22.62 25.51 -22.37
C PHE A 291 23.82 25.84 -23.26
N SER A 292 24.82 26.55 -22.73
CA SER A 292 26.06 26.70 -23.45
C SER A 292 26.78 25.35 -23.48
N HIS A 293 27.40 25.04 -24.60
CA HIS A 293 28.20 23.81 -24.78
C HIS A 293 29.28 23.67 -23.69
N GLU A 294 29.85 24.80 -23.27
CA GLU A 294 30.86 24.89 -22.23
C GLU A 294 30.31 24.51 -20.85
N SER A 295 29.08 24.95 -20.49
CA SER A 295 28.45 24.60 -19.22
C SER A 295 28.12 23.11 -19.13
N LEU A 296 27.67 22.49 -20.22
CA LEU A 296 27.41 21.04 -20.26
C LEU A 296 28.70 20.22 -20.16
N GLN A 297 29.79 20.67 -20.80
CA GLN A 297 31.09 20.04 -20.64
C GLN A 297 31.64 20.16 -19.20
N ALA A 298 31.49 21.32 -18.58
CA ALA A 298 31.90 21.54 -17.20
C ALA A 298 31.12 20.63 -16.23
N MET A 299 29.81 20.50 -16.43
CA MET A 299 28.96 19.62 -15.64
C MET A 299 29.30 18.12 -15.88
N SER A 300 29.63 17.73 -17.11
CA SER A 300 30.10 16.37 -17.42
C SER A 300 31.36 16.02 -16.64
N ARG A 301 32.34 16.91 -16.62
CA ARG A 301 33.58 16.74 -15.83
C ARG A 301 33.31 16.68 -14.32
N GLN A 302 32.38 17.52 -13.85
CA GLN A 302 31.99 17.52 -12.44
C GLN A 302 31.34 16.18 -12.05
N VAL A 303 30.49 15.59 -12.88
CA VAL A 303 29.89 14.27 -12.68
C VAL A 303 30.97 13.19 -12.61
N GLU A 304 31.92 13.17 -13.55
CA GLU A 304 33.03 12.21 -13.54
C GLU A 304 33.88 12.32 -12.29
N LEU A 305 34.25 13.55 -11.89
CA LEU A 305 35.04 13.81 -10.67
C LEU A 305 34.30 13.39 -9.41
N LYS A 306 33.00 13.70 -9.30
CA LYS A 306 32.21 13.33 -8.12
C LYS A 306 32.01 11.81 -8.00
N LEU A 307 31.84 11.10 -9.09
CA LEU A 307 31.81 9.63 -9.08
C LEU A 307 33.17 9.04 -8.75
N ALA A 308 34.26 9.62 -9.22
CA ALA A 308 35.62 9.23 -8.86
C ALA A 308 35.93 9.47 -7.38
N ASP A 309 35.42 10.56 -6.76
CA ASP A 309 35.52 10.81 -5.30
C ASP A 309 34.89 9.66 -4.48
N PHE A 310 33.86 8.99 -5.01
CA PHE A 310 33.24 7.80 -4.41
C PHE A 310 33.88 6.46 -4.83
N GLY A 311 35.00 6.51 -5.56
CA GLY A 311 35.74 5.33 -6.02
C GLY A 311 35.11 4.63 -7.23
N ILE A 312 34.22 5.31 -7.97
CA ILE A 312 33.58 4.81 -9.18
C ILE A 312 34.13 5.56 -10.39
N GLU A 313 34.88 4.87 -11.25
CA GLU A 313 35.37 5.43 -12.49
C GLU A 313 34.34 5.26 -13.59
N VAL A 314 33.88 6.37 -14.15
CA VAL A 314 32.96 6.45 -15.29
C VAL A 314 33.42 7.49 -16.28
N ARG A 315 32.97 7.35 -17.51
CA ARG A 315 33.18 8.34 -18.57
C ARG A 315 31.83 8.82 -19.08
N VAL A 316 31.65 10.14 -19.18
CA VAL A 316 30.50 10.72 -19.87
C VAL A 316 30.72 10.63 -21.37
N VAL A 317 29.89 9.88 -22.07
CA VAL A 317 29.97 9.64 -23.53
C VAL A 317 29.07 10.63 -24.27
N GLU A 318 27.82 10.76 -23.84
CA GLU A 318 26.83 11.63 -24.46
C GLU A 318 26.09 12.45 -23.40
N VAL A 319 25.65 13.64 -23.79
CA VAL A 319 24.83 14.53 -22.94
C VAL A 319 23.60 14.94 -23.73
N HIS A 320 22.42 14.71 -23.14
CA HIS A 320 21.13 15.05 -23.70
C HIS A 320 20.46 16.12 -22.79
N PRO A 321 20.60 17.40 -23.12
CA PRO A 321 19.89 18.45 -22.42
C PRO A 321 18.39 18.40 -22.74
N GLY A 322 17.55 18.57 -21.74
CA GLY A 322 16.11 18.64 -21.87
C GLY A 322 15.52 19.84 -21.15
N PRO A 323 14.19 20.05 -21.21
CA PRO A 323 13.54 21.22 -20.63
C PRO A 323 13.57 21.24 -19.09
N VAL A 324 13.53 20.08 -18.45
CA VAL A 324 13.45 19.95 -16.99
C VAL A 324 14.67 19.27 -16.40
N ILE A 325 15.23 18.29 -17.11
CA ILE A 325 16.40 17.53 -16.69
C ILE A 325 17.42 17.44 -17.82
N THR A 326 18.69 17.22 -17.45
CA THR A 326 19.75 16.84 -18.38
C THR A 326 20.15 15.39 -18.09
N ARG A 327 20.19 14.53 -19.13
CA ARG A 327 20.66 13.17 -19.05
C ARG A 327 22.12 13.09 -19.50
N PHE A 328 22.96 12.56 -18.64
CA PHE A 328 24.35 12.19 -18.91
C PHE A 328 24.43 10.68 -19.12
N GLU A 329 24.93 10.25 -20.27
CA GLU A 329 25.16 8.84 -20.52
C GLU A 329 26.57 8.47 -20.08
N LEU A 330 26.66 7.55 -19.15
CA LEU A 330 27.87 7.14 -18.49
C LEU A 330 28.31 5.76 -19.00
N GLU A 331 29.55 5.67 -19.44
CA GLU A 331 30.23 4.41 -19.70
C GLU A 331 31.01 4.02 -18.43
N PRO A 332 30.60 2.98 -17.70
CA PRO A 332 31.31 2.54 -16.51
C PRO A 332 32.62 1.83 -16.88
N ALA A 333 33.65 2.03 -16.09
CA ALA A 333 34.90 1.27 -16.22
C ALA A 333 34.68 -0.23 -15.98
N ALA A 334 35.56 -1.06 -16.51
CA ALA A 334 35.46 -2.51 -16.37
C ALA A 334 35.39 -2.94 -14.88
N GLY A 335 34.34 -3.69 -14.53
CA GLY A 335 34.09 -4.18 -13.17
C GLY A 335 33.19 -3.27 -12.32
N VAL A 336 32.76 -2.10 -12.82
CA VAL A 336 31.76 -1.24 -12.14
C VAL A 336 30.36 -1.76 -12.48
N LYS A 337 29.58 -2.03 -11.46
CA LYS A 337 28.17 -2.46 -11.63
C LYS A 337 27.23 -1.24 -11.56
N GLY A 338 26.18 -1.21 -12.38
CA GLY A 338 25.17 -0.15 -12.37
C GLY A 338 24.58 0.08 -10.97
N SER A 339 24.34 -0.99 -10.21
CA SER A 339 23.83 -0.92 -8.84
C SER A 339 24.73 -0.14 -7.87
N GLN A 340 26.04 -0.05 -8.11
CA GLN A 340 26.95 0.77 -7.31
C GLN A 340 26.67 2.25 -7.51
N VAL A 341 26.41 2.66 -8.75
CA VAL A 341 26.05 4.06 -9.09
C VAL A 341 24.66 4.38 -8.53
N THR A 342 23.70 3.46 -8.71
CA THR A 342 22.31 3.63 -8.23
C THR A 342 22.23 3.82 -6.72
N ASN A 343 23.06 3.09 -5.97
CA ASN A 343 23.11 3.21 -4.50
C ASN A 343 23.67 4.56 -4.02
N LEU A 344 24.50 5.23 -4.83
CA LEU A 344 25.08 6.53 -4.54
C LEU A 344 24.20 7.71 -4.98
N ALA A 345 23.01 7.49 -5.55
CA ALA A 345 22.16 8.55 -6.08
C ALA A 345 21.90 9.69 -5.08
N LYS A 346 21.69 9.39 -3.79
CA LYS A 346 21.47 10.40 -2.75
C LYS A 346 22.75 11.16 -2.42
N ASP A 347 23.89 10.50 -2.38
CA ASP A 347 25.19 11.12 -2.09
C ASP A 347 25.65 11.98 -3.28
N LEU A 348 25.36 11.53 -4.52
CA LEU A 348 25.57 12.31 -5.73
C LEU A 348 24.68 13.56 -5.76
N ALA A 349 23.41 13.45 -5.40
CA ALA A 349 22.52 14.60 -5.31
C ALA A 349 23.08 15.67 -4.37
N ARG A 350 23.56 15.25 -3.18
CA ARG A 350 24.22 16.14 -2.23
C ARG A 350 25.52 16.74 -2.77
N ALA A 351 26.38 15.92 -3.40
CA ALA A 351 27.68 16.34 -3.93
C ALA A 351 27.56 17.30 -5.12
N LEU A 352 26.46 17.18 -5.89
CA LEU A 352 26.12 18.05 -7.02
C LEU A 352 25.19 19.21 -6.63
N SER A 353 24.81 19.33 -5.34
CA SER A 353 23.92 20.37 -4.80
C SER A 353 22.56 20.42 -5.50
N VAL A 354 22.00 19.27 -5.88
CA VAL A 354 20.68 19.13 -6.51
C VAL A 354 19.72 18.36 -5.61
N ASN A 355 18.41 18.57 -5.80
CA ASN A 355 17.38 17.99 -4.94
C ASN A 355 17.31 16.45 -5.05
N SER A 356 17.50 15.91 -6.25
CA SER A 356 17.44 14.49 -6.53
C SER A 356 18.25 14.18 -7.79
N VAL A 357 18.80 12.98 -7.84
CA VAL A 357 19.48 12.41 -9.02
C VAL A 357 18.87 11.05 -9.27
N ARG A 358 18.52 10.76 -10.52
CA ARG A 358 18.01 9.46 -10.92
C ARG A 358 19.01 8.74 -11.80
N VAL A 359 19.31 7.48 -11.45
CA VAL A 359 20.14 6.60 -12.25
C VAL A 359 19.24 5.65 -13.03
N VAL A 360 19.45 5.55 -14.33
CA VAL A 360 18.75 4.65 -15.25
C VAL A 360 19.73 3.56 -15.64
N ASP A 361 19.52 2.36 -15.13
CA ASP A 361 20.45 1.24 -15.30
C ASP A 361 20.49 0.70 -16.73
N VAL A 362 19.41 0.86 -17.48
CA VAL A 362 19.28 0.33 -18.85
C VAL A 362 18.71 1.39 -19.77
N ILE A 363 19.50 1.79 -20.77
CA ILE A 363 19.06 2.61 -21.89
C ILE A 363 18.85 1.66 -23.08
N PRO A 364 17.65 1.57 -23.67
CA PRO A 364 17.40 0.68 -24.78
C PRO A 364 18.38 0.90 -25.94
N GLY A 365 19.04 -0.16 -26.38
CA GLY A 365 20.00 -0.12 -27.50
C GLY A 365 21.39 0.41 -27.17
N LYS A 366 21.69 0.73 -25.89
CA LYS A 366 23.01 1.21 -25.44
C LYS A 366 23.51 0.41 -24.23
N SER A 367 24.82 0.32 -24.09
CA SER A 367 25.50 -0.30 -22.95
C SER A 367 25.80 0.70 -21.82
N HIS A 368 25.33 1.92 -21.94
CA HIS A 368 25.58 3.03 -21.02
C HIS A 368 24.54 3.09 -19.88
N LEU A 369 24.93 3.70 -18.77
CA LEU A 369 24.02 4.09 -17.70
C LEU A 369 23.55 5.53 -17.95
N GLY A 370 22.29 5.81 -17.66
CA GLY A 370 21.78 7.19 -17.68
C GLY A 370 21.84 7.82 -16.29
N LEU A 371 22.43 9.00 -16.18
CA LEU A 371 22.36 9.84 -14.98
C LEU A 371 21.53 11.06 -15.31
N GLU A 372 20.37 11.19 -14.68
CA GLU A 372 19.41 12.27 -14.91
C GLU A 372 19.55 13.29 -13.76
N ILE A 373 19.95 14.50 -14.11
CA ILE A 373 20.19 15.61 -13.17
C ILE A 373 19.18 16.72 -13.48
N PRO A 374 18.45 17.25 -12.49
CA PRO A 374 17.53 18.35 -12.71
C PRO A 374 18.27 19.63 -13.07
N ASN A 375 17.70 20.39 -14.01
CA ASN A 375 18.22 21.68 -14.44
C ASN A 375 18.04 22.71 -13.29
N GLU A 376 18.93 23.67 -13.20
CA GLU A 376 18.80 24.79 -12.26
C GLU A 376 17.56 25.65 -12.56
N ARG A 377 17.31 25.92 -13.83
CA ARG A 377 16.09 26.55 -14.34
C ARG A 377 15.31 25.51 -15.12
N ARG A 378 14.14 25.17 -14.64
CA ARG A 378 13.24 24.21 -15.26
C ARG A 378 12.21 24.95 -16.08
N GLU A 379 11.97 24.49 -17.29
CA GLU A 379 10.89 24.99 -18.13
C GLU A 379 9.56 24.40 -17.67
N LEU A 380 8.51 25.22 -17.71
CA LEU A 380 7.15 24.76 -17.46
C LEU A 380 6.59 24.18 -18.76
N VAL A 381 6.24 22.89 -18.75
CA VAL A 381 5.59 22.25 -19.90
C VAL A 381 4.11 22.59 -19.85
N VAL A 382 3.64 23.50 -20.70
CA VAL A 382 2.23 23.93 -20.71
C VAL A 382 1.37 23.04 -21.62
N LEU A 383 0.10 22.83 -21.22
CA LEU A 383 -0.82 21.96 -21.98
C LEU A 383 -1.08 22.52 -23.39
N SER A 384 -1.21 23.84 -23.54
CA SER A 384 -1.44 24.48 -24.83
C SER A 384 -0.39 24.13 -25.89
N GLU A 385 0.87 23.95 -25.47
CA GLU A 385 1.96 23.55 -26.37
C GLU A 385 1.76 22.10 -26.86
N ILE A 386 1.36 21.18 -25.97
CA ILE A 386 1.15 19.77 -26.37
C ILE A 386 -0.08 19.63 -27.27
N LEU A 387 -1.18 20.33 -26.95
CA LEU A 387 -2.39 20.31 -27.77
C LEU A 387 -2.17 20.92 -29.16
N ASN A 388 -1.26 21.89 -29.27
CA ASN A 388 -0.87 22.54 -30.54
C ASN A 388 0.26 21.79 -31.27
N SER A 389 0.71 20.62 -30.78
CA SER A 389 1.75 19.83 -31.44
C SER A 389 1.20 18.99 -32.57
N ARG A 390 2.09 18.72 -33.54
CA ARG A 390 1.78 17.83 -34.66
C ARG A 390 1.42 16.42 -34.20
N GLU A 391 2.09 15.91 -33.16
CA GLU A 391 1.84 14.59 -32.60
C GLU A 391 0.40 14.44 -32.07
N TYR A 392 -0.14 15.50 -31.45
CA TYR A 392 -1.51 15.50 -30.98
C TYR A 392 -2.51 15.61 -32.12
N ASP A 393 -2.23 16.45 -33.11
CA ASP A 393 -3.11 16.67 -34.26
C ASP A 393 -3.22 15.45 -35.17
N GLU A 394 -2.11 14.79 -35.51
CA GLU A 394 -2.07 13.57 -36.32
C GLU A 394 -2.70 12.35 -35.66
N MET A 395 -2.83 12.31 -34.32
CA MET A 395 -3.50 11.23 -33.60
C MET A 395 -4.99 11.23 -33.88
N ARG A 396 -5.48 10.26 -34.64
CA ARG A 396 -6.89 10.18 -35.07
C ARG A 396 -7.87 9.66 -34.02
N SER A 397 -7.38 9.18 -32.89
CA SER A 397 -8.22 8.61 -31.83
C SER A 397 -9.01 9.70 -31.09
N HIS A 398 -10.29 9.47 -30.84
CA HIS A 398 -11.11 10.30 -29.98
C HIS A 398 -10.65 10.25 -28.51
N LEU A 399 -9.89 9.23 -28.14
CA LEU A 399 -9.37 9.02 -26.78
C LEU A 399 -7.88 9.43 -26.66
N THR A 400 -7.48 10.45 -27.38
CA THR A 400 -6.13 11.00 -27.34
C THR A 400 -5.88 11.77 -26.05
N LEU A 401 -4.81 11.44 -25.32
CA LEU A 401 -4.39 12.09 -24.09
C LEU A 401 -3.03 12.77 -24.29
N ALA A 402 -2.94 14.04 -24.00
CA ALA A 402 -1.70 14.81 -23.94
C ALA A 402 -1.06 14.62 -22.56
N LEU A 403 0.05 13.91 -22.45
CA LEU A 403 0.71 13.68 -21.18
C LEU A 403 1.70 14.77 -20.80
N GLY A 404 2.45 15.29 -21.78
CA GLY A 404 3.51 16.27 -21.55
C GLY A 404 4.66 16.12 -22.51
N LYS A 405 5.91 16.28 -22.04
CA LYS A 405 7.13 16.11 -22.83
C LYS A 405 8.02 15.00 -22.29
N ASP A 406 8.71 14.31 -23.17
CA ASP A 406 9.78 13.40 -22.77
C ASP A 406 11.01 14.18 -22.27
N ILE A 407 12.04 13.45 -21.84
CA ILE A 407 13.27 14.05 -21.34
C ILE A 407 14.03 14.86 -22.40
N GLY A 408 13.78 14.63 -23.68
CA GLY A 408 14.37 15.38 -24.82
C GLY A 408 13.52 16.57 -25.27
N GLY A 409 12.37 16.80 -24.64
CA GLY A 409 11.46 17.90 -24.96
C GLY A 409 10.42 17.57 -26.04
N LYS A 410 10.33 16.33 -26.52
CA LYS A 410 9.31 15.93 -27.50
C LYS A 410 7.95 15.76 -26.83
N PRO A 411 6.86 16.23 -27.47
CA PRO A 411 5.50 15.97 -27.03
C PRO A 411 5.22 14.46 -26.90
N VAL A 412 4.61 14.07 -25.78
CA VAL A 412 4.19 12.70 -25.53
C VAL A 412 2.67 12.65 -25.48
N VAL A 413 2.12 12.00 -26.50
CA VAL A 413 0.68 11.83 -26.67
C VAL A 413 0.37 10.34 -26.73
N ILE A 414 -0.67 9.92 -26.05
CA ILE A 414 -1.06 8.52 -25.94
C ILE A 414 -2.52 8.32 -26.31
N ASP A 415 -2.87 7.11 -26.72
CA ASP A 415 -4.23 6.71 -27.05
C ASP A 415 -4.81 5.77 -25.99
N LEU A 416 -5.78 6.24 -25.21
CA LEU A 416 -6.44 5.44 -24.17
C LEU A 416 -7.16 4.23 -24.76
N GLY A 417 -7.67 4.29 -26.00
CA GLY A 417 -8.28 3.15 -26.67
C GLY A 417 -7.31 1.97 -26.93
N LYS A 418 -6.01 2.27 -27.12
CA LYS A 418 -4.96 1.25 -27.23
C LYS A 418 -4.55 0.68 -25.88
N MET A 419 -4.60 1.49 -24.82
CA MET A 419 -4.19 1.13 -23.47
C MET A 419 -5.34 0.66 -22.56
N PRO A 420 -6.50 0.44 -22.99
CA PRO A 420 -7.88 0.47 -22.55
C PRO A 420 -8.15 1.16 -21.20
N HIS A 421 -7.28 1.00 -20.23
CA HIS A 421 -7.44 1.53 -18.88
C HIS A 421 -6.11 2.03 -18.36
N LEU A 422 -6.15 3.05 -17.52
CA LEU A 422 -4.98 3.74 -16.98
C LEU A 422 -5.09 3.87 -15.45
N LEU A 423 -4.03 3.46 -14.75
CA LEU A 423 -3.85 3.69 -13.33
C LEU A 423 -2.88 4.85 -13.11
N VAL A 424 -3.28 5.84 -12.31
CA VAL A 424 -2.50 7.03 -11.99
C VAL A 424 -2.31 7.14 -10.49
N ALA A 425 -1.07 7.15 -9.99
CA ALA A 425 -0.83 7.24 -8.56
C ALA A 425 0.33 8.18 -8.22
N GLY A 426 0.22 8.84 -7.06
CA GLY A 426 1.25 9.74 -6.54
C GLY A 426 0.79 10.46 -5.28
N THR A 427 1.72 11.01 -4.51
CA THR A 427 1.41 11.75 -3.28
C THR A 427 0.80 13.12 -3.57
N THR A 428 0.18 13.72 -2.55
CA THR A 428 -0.33 15.11 -2.62
C THR A 428 0.80 16.06 -3.02
N GLY A 429 0.54 16.98 -3.96
CA GLY A 429 1.54 17.91 -4.48
C GLY A 429 2.49 17.34 -5.53
N SER A 430 2.38 16.06 -5.90
CA SER A 430 3.20 15.45 -6.95
C SER A 430 2.84 15.88 -8.38
N GLY A 431 1.64 16.47 -8.59
CA GLY A 431 1.12 16.89 -9.88
C GLY A 431 0.01 15.99 -10.44
N LYS A 432 -0.49 15.01 -9.66
CA LYS A 432 -1.56 14.08 -10.07
C LYS A 432 -2.82 14.80 -10.57
N SER A 433 -3.35 15.75 -9.79
CA SER A 433 -4.59 16.46 -10.12
C SER A 433 -4.44 17.33 -11.38
N VAL A 434 -3.31 18.02 -11.52
CA VAL A 434 -3.01 18.82 -12.73
C VAL A 434 -2.95 17.91 -13.97
N ALA A 435 -2.29 16.75 -13.85
CA ALA A 435 -2.22 15.80 -14.97
C ALA A 435 -3.58 15.18 -15.30
N LEU A 436 -4.44 14.94 -14.29
CA LEU A 436 -5.80 14.47 -14.52
C LEU A 436 -6.61 15.53 -15.29
N ASN A 437 -6.50 16.81 -14.89
CA ASN A 437 -7.11 17.91 -15.63
C ASN A 437 -6.57 18.01 -17.07
N ALA A 438 -5.26 17.87 -17.27
CA ALA A 438 -4.66 17.86 -18.60
C ALA A 438 -5.19 16.71 -19.48
N MET A 439 -5.39 15.51 -18.91
CA MET A 439 -5.98 14.36 -19.63
C MET A 439 -7.45 14.62 -19.98
N ILE A 440 -8.25 15.16 -19.05
CA ILE A 440 -9.65 15.51 -19.29
C ILE A 440 -9.76 16.55 -20.40
N LEU A 441 -9.01 17.65 -20.29
CA LEU A 441 -9.00 18.68 -21.32
C LEU A 441 -8.55 18.12 -22.68
N SER A 442 -7.58 17.19 -22.69
CA SER A 442 -7.18 16.52 -23.93
C SER A 442 -8.35 15.83 -24.64
N LEU A 443 -9.21 15.15 -23.87
CA LEU A 443 -10.42 14.52 -24.41
C LEU A 443 -11.42 15.58 -24.95
N LEU A 444 -11.65 16.64 -24.17
CA LEU A 444 -12.59 17.71 -24.54
C LEU A 444 -12.12 18.51 -25.76
N TYR A 445 -10.82 18.67 -25.97
CA TYR A 445 -10.24 19.31 -27.14
C TYR A 445 -10.18 18.41 -28.37
N LYS A 446 -10.35 17.09 -28.21
CA LYS A 446 -10.25 16.09 -29.30
C LYS A 446 -11.61 15.62 -29.81
N SER A 447 -12.64 15.61 -28.95
CA SER A 447 -13.90 14.93 -29.23
C SER A 447 -15.10 15.71 -28.73
N THR A 448 -16.20 15.61 -29.42
CA THR A 448 -17.49 16.16 -29.02
C THR A 448 -18.22 15.20 -28.06
N ALA A 449 -19.31 15.67 -27.45
CA ALA A 449 -20.20 14.84 -26.61
C ALA A 449 -20.87 13.67 -27.36
N ARG A 450 -20.89 13.69 -28.71
CA ARG A 450 -21.37 12.57 -29.53
C ARG A 450 -20.34 11.43 -29.59
N ASP A 451 -19.05 11.78 -29.57
CA ASP A 451 -17.96 10.82 -29.73
C ASP A 451 -17.54 10.22 -28.39
N VAL A 452 -17.45 11.07 -27.35
CA VAL A 452 -16.96 10.68 -26.01
C VAL A 452 -17.90 11.22 -24.93
N ARG A 453 -18.30 10.33 -24.04
CA ARG A 453 -19.09 10.66 -22.84
C ARG A 453 -18.26 10.33 -21.59
N LEU A 454 -18.50 11.07 -20.52
CA LEU A 454 -17.73 10.99 -19.29
C LEU A 454 -18.63 10.61 -18.11
N ILE A 455 -18.09 9.77 -17.22
CA ILE A 455 -18.63 9.55 -15.87
C ILE A 455 -17.49 9.92 -14.92
N MET A 456 -17.73 10.90 -14.05
CA MET A 456 -16.73 11.42 -13.12
C MET A 456 -17.10 11.08 -11.69
N ILE A 457 -16.16 10.53 -10.93
CA ILE A 457 -16.34 10.14 -9.53
C ILE A 457 -15.30 10.87 -8.68
N ASP A 458 -15.77 11.80 -7.85
CA ASP A 458 -14.94 12.64 -6.97
C ASP A 458 -15.50 12.64 -5.54
N PRO A 459 -15.07 11.68 -4.70
CA PRO A 459 -15.55 11.57 -3.32
C PRO A 459 -15.23 12.77 -2.44
N LYS A 460 -14.28 13.60 -2.84
CA LYS A 460 -13.80 14.76 -2.07
C LYS A 460 -14.42 16.07 -2.49
N MET A 461 -15.10 16.12 -3.62
CA MET A 461 -15.68 17.32 -4.22
C MET A 461 -14.65 18.44 -4.51
N LEU A 462 -13.42 18.09 -4.82
CA LEU A 462 -12.33 19.07 -4.91
C LEU A 462 -11.78 19.23 -6.32
N GLU A 463 -11.66 18.14 -7.06
CA GLU A 463 -10.85 18.11 -8.28
C GLU A 463 -11.72 18.09 -9.56
N LEU A 464 -12.82 17.32 -9.55
CA LEU A 464 -13.65 17.10 -10.74
C LEU A 464 -14.95 17.91 -10.74
N SER A 465 -15.34 18.51 -9.61
CA SER A 465 -16.58 19.30 -9.49
C SER A 465 -16.62 20.52 -10.43
N VAL A 466 -15.46 21.01 -10.87
CA VAL A 466 -15.37 22.09 -11.86
C VAL A 466 -16.04 21.73 -13.20
N TYR A 467 -16.05 20.44 -13.56
CA TYR A 467 -16.62 19.95 -14.82
C TYR A 467 -18.13 19.73 -14.78
N GLU A 468 -18.77 19.92 -13.61
CA GLU A 468 -20.23 19.78 -13.49
C GLU A 468 -20.96 20.57 -14.57
N GLY A 469 -21.93 19.95 -15.26
CA GLY A 469 -22.74 20.60 -16.28
C GLY A 469 -22.14 20.70 -17.68
N ILE A 470 -21.00 20.06 -17.99
CA ILE A 470 -20.51 20.00 -19.39
C ILE A 470 -21.31 18.95 -20.18
N PRO A 471 -21.52 19.17 -21.50
CA PRO A 471 -22.34 18.28 -22.35
C PRO A 471 -21.81 16.84 -22.46
N HIS A 472 -20.55 16.61 -22.15
CA HIS A 472 -19.93 15.28 -22.19
C HIS A 472 -20.33 14.38 -21.02
N LEU A 473 -20.87 14.92 -19.93
CA LEU A 473 -21.26 14.11 -18.76
C LEU A 473 -22.51 13.26 -19.03
N LEU A 474 -22.45 11.98 -18.63
CA LEU A 474 -23.60 11.05 -18.61
C LEU A 474 -24.40 11.15 -17.31
N ALA A 475 -23.79 11.59 -16.22
CA ALA A 475 -24.42 11.81 -14.93
C ALA A 475 -23.74 13.01 -14.26
N PRO A 476 -24.40 13.67 -13.28
CA PRO A 476 -23.72 14.63 -12.42
C PRO A 476 -22.42 14.04 -11.84
N VAL A 477 -21.48 14.90 -11.46
CA VAL A 477 -20.24 14.41 -10.82
C VAL A 477 -20.58 13.66 -9.55
N VAL A 478 -20.28 12.37 -9.53
CA VAL A 478 -20.69 11.45 -8.46
C VAL A 478 -19.78 11.65 -7.25
N THR A 479 -20.38 11.98 -6.12
CA THR A 479 -19.68 12.28 -4.87
C THR A 479 -19.98 11.28 -3.76
N ASP A 480 -21.15 10.65 -3.80
CA ASP A 480 -21.53 9.60 -2.85
C ASP A 480 -20.98 8.22 -3.24
N MET A 481 -20.53 7.46 -2.24
CA MET A 481 -19.91 6.15 -2.48
C MET A 481 -20.89 5.10 -3.00
N LYS A 482 -22.16 5.15 -2.61
CA LYS A 482 -23.18 4.21 -3.10
C LYS A 482 -23.51 4.50 -4.56
N GLU A 483 -23.65 5.78 -4.89
CA GLU A 483 -23.84 6.24 -6.26
C GLU A 483 -22.64 5.87 -7.15
N ALA A 484 -21.42 5.98 -6.63
CA ALA A 484 -20.21 5.56 -7.34
C ALA A 484 -20.23 4.06 -7.68
N VAL A 485 -20.67 3.22 -6.75
CA VAL A 485 -20.87 1.78 -7.00
C VAL A 485 -21.98 1.55 -8.04
N ASN A 486 -23.06 2.29 -7.96
CA ASN A 486 -24.14 2.20 -8.95
C ASN A 486 -23.66 2.60 -10.35
N ALA A 487 -22.87 3.66 -10.47
CA ALA A 487 -22.26 4.08 -11.73
C ALA A 487 -21.35 2.98 -12.33
N LEU A 488 -20.53 2.32 -11.50
CA LEU A 488 -19.72 1.20 -11.98
C LEU A 488 -20.58 -0.02 -12.38
N ARG A 489 -21.66 -0.31 -11.65
CA ARG A 489 -22.61 -1.36 -12.03
C ARG A 489 -23.30 -1.04 -13.35
N TRP A 490 -23.76 0.20 -13.52
CA TRP A 490 -24.32 0.64 -14.78
C TRP A 490 -23.33 0.47 -15.94
N CYS A 491 -22.05 0.82 -15.76
CA CYS A 491 -21.02 0.58 -16.77
C CYS A 491 -20.88 -0.90 -17.14
N VAL A 492 -21.01 -1.81 -16.17
CA VAL A 492 -20.98 -3.27 -16.44
C VAL A 492 -22.24 -3.67 -17.23
N ALA A 493 -23.42 -3.18 -16.86
CA ALA A 493 -24.67 -3.45 -17.58
C ALA A 493 -24.61 -2.91 -19.01
N GLU A 494 -24.16 -1.68 -19.21
CA GLU A 494 -24.00 -1.05 -20.52
C GLU A 494 -22.97 -1.80 -21.38
N MET A 495 -21.86 -2.25 -20.78
CA MET A 495 -20.90 -3.12 -21.45
C MET A 495 -21.56 -4.39 -21.99
N GLU A 496 -22.34 -5.09 -21.18
CA GLU A 496 -23.03 -6.32 -21.56
C GLU A 496 -24.14 -6.02 -22.64
N ARG A 497 -24.85 -4.91 -22.51
CA ARG A 497 -25.82 -4.45 -23.53
C ARG A 497 -25.11 -4.22 -24.87
N ARG A 498 -23.99 -3.50 -24.89
CA ARG A 498 -23.18 -3.27 -26.08
C ARG A 498 -22.67 -4.56 -26.71
N TYR A 499 -22.25 -5.53 -25.89
CA TYR A 499 -21.84 -6.84 -26.39
C TYR A 499 -22.98 -7.59 -27.06
N ARG A 500 -24.19 -7.55 -26.50
CA ARG A 500 -25.37 -8.15 -27.14
C ARG A 500 -25.68 -7.52 -28.50
N LEU A 501 -25.66 -6.19 -28.58
CA LEU A 501 -25.85 -5.44 -29.85
C LEU A 501 -24.77 -5.78 -30.89
N MET A 502 -23.49 -5.79 -30.46
CA MET A 502 -22.39 -6.14 -31.36
C MET A 502 -22.49 -7.59 -31.86
N ALA A 503 -22.90 -8.51 -31.01
CA ALA A 503 -23.08 -9.92 -31.39
C ALA A 503 -24.16 -10.08 -32.44
N THR A 504 -25.28 -9.38 -32.32
CA THR A 504 -26.38 -9.38 -33.30
C THR A 504 -25.92 -8.87 -34.67
N LEU A 505 -25.09 -7.84 -34.69
CA LEU A 505 -24.54 -7.31 -35.95
C LEU A 505 -23.25 -8.06 -36.40
N ALA A 506 -22.84 -9.14 -35.73
CA ALA A 506 -21.63 -9.92 -36.00
C ALA A 506 -20.35 -9.07 -36.11
N VAL A 507 -20.20 -8.09 -35.19
CA VAL A 507 -19.01 -7.24 -35.07
C VAL A 507 -18.31 -7.49 -33.74
N ARG A 508 -16.98 -7.26 -33.70
CA ARG A 508 -16.14 -7.56 -32.53
C ARG A 508 -15.79 -6.32 -31.70
N HIS A 509 -15.99 -5.13 -32.23
CA HIS A 509 -15.60 -3.85 -31.60
C HIS A 509 -16.65 -2.78 -31.88
N ILE A 510 -16.75 -1.84 -30.94
CA ILE A 510 -17.69 -0.71 -31.05
C ILE A 510 -17.51 0.09 -32.34
N SER A 511 -16.28 0.30 -32.81
CA SER A 511 -16.01 1.00 -34.07
C SER A 511 -16.60 0.28 -35.31
N GLY A 512 -16.66 -1.06 -35.26
CA GLY A 512 -17.32 -1.85 -36.29
C GLY A 512 -18.85 -1.74 -36.23
N PHE A 513 -19.41 -1.63 -35.02
CA PHE A 513 -20.81 -1.38 -34.79
C PHE A 513 -21.20 0.00 -35.34
N ASN A 514 -20.54 1.07 -34.89
CA ASN A 514 -20.82 2.44 -35.33
C ASN A 514 -20.71 2.59 -36.85
N ARG A 515 -19.67 1.99 -37.47
CA ARG A 515 -19.55 2.00 -38.94
C ARG A 515 -20.73 1.35 -39.63
N LYS A 516 -21.26 0.21 -39.17
CA LYS A 516 -22.44 -0.44 -39.75
C LYS A 516 -23.69 0.37 -39.57
N VAL A 517 -23.86 1.01 -38.41
CA VAL A 517 -25.00 1.90 -38.13
C VAL A 517 -24.95 3.10 -39.06
N ALA A 518 -23.81 3.76 -39.21
CA ALA A 518 -23.61 4.88 -40.12
C ALA A 518 -23.86 4.48 -41.58
N GLU A 519 -23.30 3.38 -42.06
CA GLU A 519 -23.52 2.85 -43.43
C GLU A 519 -25.00 2.56 -43.69
N ALA A 520 -25.72 2.00 -42.71
CA ALA A 520 -27.15 1.72 -42.84
C ALA A 520 -27.99 3.01 -42.90
N HIS A 521 -27.64 4.00 -42.09
CA HIS A 521 -28.25 5.32 -42.10
C HIS A 521 -28.03 6.04 -43.43
N ASP A 522 -26.80 6.03 -43.96
CA ASP A 522 -26.45 6.64 -45.23
C ASP A 522 -27.19 5.99 -46.43
N LEU A 523 -27.49 4.68 -46.33
CA LEU A 523 -28.26 3.93 -47.32
C LEU A 523 -29.77 4.16 -47.16
N GLY A 524 -30.24 4.92 -46.20
CA GLY A 524 -31.67 5.16 -45.92
C GLY A 524 -32.42 3.93 -45.38
N GLN A 525 -31.68 2.95 -44.83
CA GLN A 525 -32.22 1.75 -44.21
C GLN A 525 -31.70 1.62 -42.77
N PRO A 526 -32.12 2.49 -41.83
CA PRO A 526 -31.61 2.48 -40.47
C PRO A 526 -31.88 1.13 -39.80
N LEU A 527 -30.90 0.67 -39.04
CA LEU A 527 -31.00 -0.53 -38.21
C LEU A 527 -31.87 -0.24 -37.00
N VAL A 528 -32.76 -1.16 -36.64
CA VAL A 528 -33.62 -1.03 -35.46
C VAL A 528 -33.10 -1.90 -34.31
N ASP A 529 -33.43 -1.53 -33.07
CA ASP A 529 -33.03 -2.28 -31.89
C ASP A 529 -33.64 -3.70 -31.91
N PRO A 530 -32.82 -4.77 -32.02
CA PRO A 530 -33.27 -6.15 -32.08
C PRO A 530 -33.83 -6.68 -30.74
N PHE A 531 -33.60 -5.97 -29.65
CA PHE A 531 -34.05 -6.35 -28.31
C PHE A 531 -35.31 -5.58 -27.85
N PHE A 532 -35.82 -4.66 -28.69
CA PHE A 532 -37.01 -3.91 -28.37
C PHE A 532 -38.24 -4.84 -28.25
N GLN A 533 -38.92 -4.76 -27.13
CA GLN A 533 -40.21 -5.44 -26.91
C GLN A 533 -41.31 -4.42 -26.91
N PRO A 534 -42.20 -4.44 -27.92
CA PRO A 534 -43.33 -3.52 -27.98
C PRO A 534 -44.27 -3.74 -26.80
N VAL A 535 -44.60 -2.69 -26.07
CA VAL A 535 -45.62 -2.68 -25.00
C VAL A 535 -47.00 -2.47 -25.57
N SER A 536 -47.10 -1.84 -26.75
CA SER A 536 -48.34 -1.53 -27.50
C SER A 536 -48.17 -1.90 -28.96
N GLU A 537 -49.29 -2.19 -29.67
CA GLU A 537 -49.28 -2.50 -31.11
C GLU A 537 -48.77 -1.34 -32.00
N ASP A 538 -48.79 -0.12 -31.50
CA ASP A 538 -48.30 1.08 -32.20
C ASP A 538 -46.81 1.39 -31.93
N ASP A 539 -46.15 0.67 -31.02
CA ASP A 539 -44.75 0.91 -30.67
C ASP A 539 -43.81 0.41 -31.80
N ARG A 540 -43.01 1.31 -32.32
CA ARG A 540 -41.93 0.96 -33.27
C ARG A 540 -40.64 0.84 -32.55
N ALA A 541 -39.85 -0.15 -32.96
CA ALA A 541 -38.50 -0.30 -32.46
C ALA A 541 -37.67 0.96 -32.76
N PRO A 542 -36.96 1.53 -31.80
CA PRO A 542 -36.09 2.69 -32.01
C PRO A 542 -34.97 2.33 -32.99
N GLU A 543 -34.55 3.31 -33.78
CA GLU A 543 -33.43 3.19 -34.66
C GLU A 543 -32.14 3.14 -33.82
N LEU A 544 -31.19 2.31 -34.25
CA LEU A 544 -29.89 2.26 -33.62
C LEU A 544 -29.06 3.48 -34.01
N GLU A 545 -28.50 4.14 -33.04
CA GLU A 545 -27.59 5.26 -33.20
C GLU A 545 -26.15 4.84 -32.96
N GLU A 546 -25.19 5.66 -33.40
CA GLU A 546 -23.80 5.48 -33.08
C GLU A 546 -23.58 5.57 -31.56
N LEU A 547 -22.90 4.60 -30.98
CA LEU A 547 -22.63 4.55 -29.55
C LEU A 547 -21.36 5.32 -29.21
N PRO A 548 -21.41 6.31 -28.33
CA PRO A 548 -20.24 7.04 -27.89
C PRO A 548 -19.25 6.16 -27.09
N LEU A 549 -17.99 6.52 -27.12
CA LEU A 549 -17.01 5.97 -26.19
C LEU A 549 -17.28 6.55 -24.78
N ILE A 550 -17.12 5.73 -23.74
CA ILE A 550 -17.33 6.14 -22.36
C ILE A 550 -16.02 6.11 -21.61
N VAL A 551 -15.67 7.20 -20.93
CA VAL A 551 -14.51 7.27 -20.06
C VAL A 551 -14.97 7.51 -18.63
N VAL A 552 -14.68 6.55 -17.76
CA VAL A 552 -14.96 6.64 -16.33
C VAL A 552 -13.69 7.14 -15.64
N ILE A 553 -13.80 8.23 -14.92
CA ILE A 553 -12.67 8.90 -14.25
C ILE A 553 -12.93 8.88 -12.75
N VAL A 554 -11.98 8.30 -11.98
CA VAL A 554 -12.02 8.23 -10.52
C VAL A 554 -10.84 9.02 -9.98
N ASP A 555 -11.09 10.10 -9.23
CA ASP A 555 -10.02 10.93 -8.65
C ASP A 555 -9.30 10.23 -7.49
N GLU A 556 -10.06 9.56 -6.61
CA GLU A 556 -9.47 8.88 -5.45
C GLU A 556 -10.04 7.47 -5.27
N LEU A 557 -9.37 6.50 -5.85
CA LEU A 557 -9.75 5.09 -5.74
C LEU A 557 -9.68 4.57 -4.30
N ALA A 558 -8.75 5.11 -3.47
CA ALA A 558 -8.58 4.66 -2.10
C ALA A 558 -9.86 4.84 -1.26
N ASP A 559 -10.59 5.92 -1.45
CA ASP A 559 -11.80 6.19 -0.67
C ASP A 559 -12.91 5.18 -1.01
N MET A 560 -13.02 4.76 -2.27
CA MET A 560 -13.93 3.70 -2.71
C MET A 560 -13.51 2.32 -2.16
N MET A 561 -12.21 1.98 -2.23
CA MET A 561 -11.69 0.70 -1.75
C MET A 561 -11.80 0.55 -0.24
N MET A 562 -11.63 1.63 0.52
CA MET A 562 -11.75 1.62 1.98
C MET A 562 -13.19 1.55 2.48
N THR A 563 -14.14 2.08 1.70
CA THR A 563 -15.56 2.15 2.10
C THR A 563 -16.34 0.91 1.67
N VAL A 564 -16.16 0.48 0.41
CA VAL A 564 -16.95 -0.60 -0.21
C VAL A 564 -16.10 -1.85 -0.51
N GLY A 565 -14.79 -1.68 -0.70
CA GLY A 565 -13.80 -2.76 -0.80
C GLY A 565 -14.04 -3.71 -1.97
N LYS A 566 -14.28 -4.99 -1.66
CA LYS A 566 -14.35 -6.09 -2.65
C LYS A 566 -15.32 -5.86 -3.80
N LYS A 567 -16.48 -5.26 -3.56
CA LYS A 567 -17.48 -5.01 -4.62
C LYS A 567 -16.93 -4.07 -5.69
N VAL A 568 -16.24 -3.01 -5.28
CA VAL A 568 -15.60 -2.07 -6.22
C VAL A 568 -14.48 -2.75 -6.98
N GLU A 569 -13.64 -3.53 -6.29
CA GLU A 569 -12.55 -4.28 -6.91
C GLU A 569 -13.05 -5.24 -8.00
N GLU A 570 -14.11 -5.99 -7.72
CA GLU A 570 -14.71 -6.94 -8.66
C GLU A 570 -15.32 -6.23 -9.89
N LEU A 571 -16.02 -5.11 -9.69
CA LEU A 571 -16.60 -4.32 -10.79
C LEU A 571 -15.50 -3.73 -11.69
N ILE A 572 -14.45 -3.13 -11.09
CA ILE A 572 -13.30 -2.59 -11.82
C ILE A 572 -12.59 -3.71 -12.59
N ALA A 573 -12.34 -4.86 -11.94
CA ALA A 573 -11.70 -5.99 -12.60
C ALA A 573 -12.50 -6.50 -13.79
N ARG A 574 -13.84 -6.62 -13.67
CA ARG A 574 -14.73 -7.05 -14.75
C ARG A 574 -14.73 -6.07 -15.92
N LEU A 575 -14.79 -4.77 -15.64
CA LEU A 575 -14.66 -3.73 -16.65
C LEU A 575 -13.29 -3.80 -17.32
N ALA A 576 -12.21 -3.83 -16.54
CA ALA A 576 -10.85 -3.85 -17.08
C ALA A 576 -10.55 -5.07 -17.96
N GLN A 577 -11.19 -6.22 -17.69
CA GLN A 577 -11.03 -7.43 -18.51
C GLN A 577 -11.78 -7.38 -19.84
N LYS A 578 -12.96 -6.77 -19.88
CA LYS A 578 -13.86 -6.94 -21.01
C LYS A 578 -14.25 -5.62 -21.70
N ALA A 579 -14.21 -4.47 -21.03
CA ALA A 579 -14.84 -3.25 -21.51
C ALA A 579 -14.16 -2.60 -22.74
N ARG A 580 -12.92 -2.95 -23.08
CA ARG A 580 -12.19 -2.38 -24.21
C ARG A 580 -12.95 -2.46 -25.54
N ALA A 581 -13.50 -3.62 -25.85
CA ALA A 581 -14.17 -3.83 -27.15
C ALA A 581 -15.54 -3.10 -27.22
N SER A 582 -16.17 -2.87 -26.05
CA SER A 582 -17.42 -2.11 -25.94
C SER A 582 -17.23 -0.59 -25.89
N GLY A 583 -15.98 -0.10 -25.90
CA GLY A 583 -15.66 1.32 -25.88
C GLY A 583 -15.84 1.98 -24.53
N ILE A 584 -15.68 1.24 -23.41
CA ILE A 584 -15.70 1.78 -22.05
C ILE A 584 -14.30 1.71 -21.47
N HIS A 585 -13.79 2.83 -20.99
CA HIS A 585 -12.41 3.01 -20.54
C HIS A 585 -12.37 3.58 -19.13
N LEU A 586 -11.32 3.24 -18.37
CA LEU A 586 -11.15 3.67 -16.98
C LEU A 586 -9.86 4.50 -16.83
N ILE A 587 -9.96 5.62 -16.14
CA ILE A 587 -8.82 6.36 -15.59
C ILE A 587 -8.99 6.34 -14.06
N LEU A 588 -8.18 5.53 -13.38
CA LEU A 588 -8.25 5.35 -11.94
C LEU A 588 -7.10 6.08 -11.28
N ALA A 589 -7.39 7.11 -10.49
CA ALA A 589 -6.36 7.86 -9.80
C ALA A 589 -6.40 7.61 -8.29
N THR A 590 -5.25 7.71 -7.61
CA THR A 590 -5.14 7.60 -6.16
C THR A 590 -3.94 8.37 -5.61
N GLN A 591 -4.11 8.98 -4.43
CA GLN A 591 -3.03 9.59 -3.66
C GLN A 591 -2.46 8.64 -2.60
N ARG A 592 -3.05 7.45 -2.44
CA ARG A 592 -2.64 6.43 -1.46
C ARG A 592 -2.20 5.14 -2.16
N PRO A 593 -0.93 5.08 -2.61
CA PRO A 593 -0.42 3.92 -3.33
C PRO A 593 -0.10 2.74 -2.39
N SER A 594 -1.09 2.27 -1.63
CA SER A 594 -0.97 1.10 -0.76
C SER A 594 -1.41 -0.18 -1.48
N VAL A 595 -0.98 -1.34 -0.98
CA VAL A 595 -1.32 -2.66 -1.54
C VAL A 595 -2.83 -2.94 -1.41
N ASP A 596 -3.48 -2.38 -0.38
CA ASP A 596 -4.91 -2.52 -0.15
C ASP A 596 -5.75 -1.73 -1.16
N VAL A 597 -5.18 -0.70 -1.80
CA VAL A 597 -5.82 0.14 -2.82
C VAL A 597 -5.46 -0.35 -4.22
N ILE A 598 -4.17 -0.55 -4.47
CA ILE A 598 -3.64 -1.04 -5.75
C ILE A 598 -3.37 -2.54 -5.60
N THR A 599 -4.45 -3.31 -5.61
CA THR A 599 -4.41 -4.76 -5.40
C THR A 599 -3.78 -5.50 -6.57
N GLY A 600 -3.41 -6.77 -6.34
CA GLY A 600 -2.91 -7.64 -7.39
C GLY A 600 -3.91 -7.84 -8.54
N LEU A 601 -5.22 -7.85 -8.23
CA LEU A 601 -6.29 -8.01 -9.22
C LEU A 601 -6.40 -6.78 -10.12
N ILE A 602 -6.34 -5.58 -9.55
CA ILE A 602 -6.33 -4.31 -10.31
C ILE A 602 -5.08 -4.24 -11.20
N LYS A 603 -3.89 -4.55 -10.67
CA LYS A 603 -2.64 -4.52 -11.42
C LYS A 603 -2.59 -5.51 -12.59
N ALA A 604 -3.17 -6.69 -12.42
CA ALA A 604 -3.21 -7.71 -13.46
C ALA A 604 -4.08 -7.29 -14.66
N ASN A 605 -5.11 -6.47 -14.43
CA ASN A 605 -6.07 -6.07 -15.46
C ASN A 605 -5.82 -4.66 -16.01
N ILE A 606 -5.05 -3.82 -15.29
CA ILE A 606 -4.65 -2.47 -15.72
C ILE A 606 -3.11 -2.42 -15.82
N PRO A 607 -2.55 -2.84 -16.96
CA PRO A 607 -1.10 -2.89 -17.14
C PRO A 607 -0.48 -1.52 -17.41
N CYS A 608 -1.28 -0.55 -17.88
CA CYS A 608 -0.81 0.81 -18.14
C CYS A 608 -0.86 1.65 -16.87
N ARG A 609 0.29 2.23 -16.49
CA ARG A 609 0.40 2.92 -15.20
C ARG A 609 1.23 4.18 -15.31
N ILE A 610 0.82 5.19 -14.53
CA ILE A 610 1.57 6.42 -14.33
C ILE A 610 1.85 6.55 -12.83
N ALA A 611 3.12 6.69 -12.49
CA ALA A 611 3.56 7.01 -11.14
C ALA A 611 4.15 8.41 -11.09
N PHE A 612 3.53 9.30 -10.35
CA PHE A 612 4.12 10.56 -9.92
C PHE A 612 5.06 10.34 -8.75
N GLN A 613 5.65 11.41 -8.22
CA GLN A 613 6.50 11.33 -7.04
C GLN A 613 5.78 10.65 -5.87
N VAL A 614 6.48 9.72 -5.22
CA VAL A 614 6.03 9.01 -4.02
C VAL A 614 7.05 9.11 -2.90
N SER A 615 6.61 8.85 -1.67
CA SER A 615 7.45 9.01 -0.48
C SER A 615 8.47 7.89 -0.29
N SER A 616 8.18 6.70 -0.78
CA SER A 616 9.01 5.52 -0.52
C SER A 616 9.22 4.63 -1.75
N LYS A 617 10.30 3.82 -1.70
CA LYS A 617 10.56 2.77 -2.70
C LYS A 617 9.46 1.69 -2.71
N VAL A 618 8.78 1.50 -1.59
CA VAL A 618 7.68 0.53 -1.45
C VAL A 618 6.48 1.01 -2.26
N ASP A 619 6.14 2.30 -2.15
CA ASP A 619 5.03 2.89 -2.91
C ASP A 619 5.30 2.82 -4.42
N SER A 620 6.55 3.12 -4.84
CA SER A 620 6.94 2.98 -6.25
C SER A 620 6.74 1.54 -6.76
N ARG A 621 7.13 0.54 -5.96
CA ARG A 621 6.92 -0.88 -6.31
C ARG A 621 5.45 -1.25 -6.32
N THR A 622 4.65 -0.68 -5.45
CA THR A 622 3.20 -0.94 -5.43
C THR A 622 2.56 -0.49 -6.73
N ILE A 623 3.00 0.64 -7.31
CA ILE A 623 2.46 1.17 -8.57
C ILE A 623 3.08 0.48 -9.78
N LEU A 624 4.41 0.53 -9.90
CA LEU A 624 5.16 0.17 -11.12
C LEU A 624 5.80 -1.22 -11.10
N ASP A 625 5.68 -1.95 -9.99
CA ASP A 625 6.41 -3.19 -9.70
C ASP A 625 7.94 -2.99 -9.64
N GLN A 626 8.43 -1.75 -9.71
CA GLN A 626 9.84 -1.37 -9.66
C GLN A 626 10.06 -0.05 -8.92
N MET A 627 11.29 0.22 -8.52
CA MET A 627 11.70 1.47 -7.89
C MET A 627 11.87 2.58 -8.92
N GLY A 628 11.90 3.84 -8.48
CA GLY A 628 12.24 5.00 -9.29
C GLY A 628 11.31 6.19 -9.11
N ALA A 629 10.04 6.00 -8.78
CA ALA A 629 9.11 7.11 -8.57
C ALA A 629 9.43 7.92 -7.30
N GLU A 630 10.14 7.34 -6.33
CA GLU A 630 10.62 8.05 -5.14
C GLU A 630 11.75 9.06 -5.43
N THR A 631 12.35 9.01 -6.62
CA THR A 631 13.42 9.91 -7.05
C THR A 631 12.94 11.04 -7.95
N LEU A 632 11.67 11.07 -8.29
CA LEU A 632 11.04 12.09 -9.11
C LEU A 632 11.03 13.46 -8.41
N LEU A 633 10.89 14.53 -9.20
CA LEU A 633 11.02 15.90 -8.73
C LEU A 633 9.72 16.50 -8.19
N GLY A 634 8.58 15.82 -8.34
CA GLY A 634 7.26 16.37 -8.11
C GLY A 634 6.81 17.33 -9.24
N HIS A 635 5.75 18.10 -8.99
CA HIS A 635 5.25 19.11 -9.94
C HIS A 635 5.03 18.58 -11.37
N GLY A 636 4.43 17.38 -11.49
CA GLY A 636 4.13 16.77 -12.79
C GLY A 636 5.20 15.83 -13.34
N ASP A 637 6.35 15.70 -12.68
CA ASP A 637 7.36 14.72 -13.09
C ASP A 637 6.86 13.30 -12.79
N MET A 638 6.80 12.44 -13.81
CA MET A 638 6.17 11.13 -13.73
C MET A 638 6.92 10.05 -14.48
N LEU A 639 6.67 8.81 -14.09
CA LEU A 639 7.08 7.59 -14.79
C LEU A 639 5.85 6.95 -15.42
N TYR A 640 5.85 6.85 -16.73
CA TYR A 640 4.82 6.20 -17.52
C TYR A 640 5.28 4.80 -17.91
N LEU A 641 4.52 3.78 -17.53
CA LEU A 641 4.72 2.39 -17.90
C LEU A 641 3.68 1.99 -18.96
N PRO A 642 4.05 1.93 -20.25
CA PRO A 642 3.14 1.49 -21.29
C PRO A 642 2.87 -0.02 -21.20
N PRO A 643 1.71 -0.49 -21.71
CA PRO A 643 1.38 -1.90 -21.69
C PRO A 643 2.37 -2.72 -22.51
N GLY A 644 2.74 -3.90 -22.00
CA GLY A 644 3.65 -4.83 -22.67
C GLY A 644 5.14 -4.48 -22.58
N THR A 645 5.52 -3.44 -21.86
CA THR A 645 6.92 -3.09 -21.58
C THR A 645 7.21 -3.20 -20.09
N GLY A 646 8.46 -3.55 -19.73
CA GLY A 646 8.92 -3.54 -18.34
C GLY A 646 9.70 -2.27 -17.96
N ILE A 647 9.90 -1.34 -18.89
CA ILE A 647 10.75 -0.15 -18.70
C ILE A 647 9.86 1.09 -18.73
N PRO A 648 9.77 1.84 -17.62
CA PRO A 648 8.99 3.07 -17.58
C PRO A 648 9.74 4.21 -18.28
N ALA A 649 9.01 5.00 -19.04
CA ALA A 649 9.48 6.25 -19.62
C ALA A 649 9.26 7.41 -18.64
N ARG A 650 10.26 8.29 -18.51
CA ARG A 650 10.09 9.53 -17.73
C ARG A 650 9.46 10.59 -18.62
N ILE A 651 8.42 11.22 -18.10
CA ILE A 651 7.67 12.29 -18.77
C ILE A 651 7.52 13.45 -17.79
N HIS A 652 7.67 14.67 -18.31
CA HIS A 652 7.34 15.88 -17.57
C HIS A 652 5.92 16.29 -17.97
N GLY A 653 5.00 16.14 -17.01
CA GLY A 653 3.57 16.32 -17.23
C GLY A 653 3.20 17.72 -17.67
N ALA A 654 2.20 17.79 -18.53
CA ALA A 654 1.65 19.06 -18.99
C ALA A 654 0.96 19.78 -17.82
N PHE A 655 1.28 21.05 -17.66
CA PHE A 655 0.67 21.93 -16.68
C PHE A 655 -0.51 22.67 -17.32
N VAL A 656 -1.59 22.75 -16.58
CA VAL A 656 -2.75 23.61 -16.86
C VAL A 656 -3.17 24.29 -15.57
N ALA A 657 -3.44 25.57 -15.64
CA ALA A 657 -3.88 26.34 -14.48
C ALA A 657 -5.40 26.26 -14.29
N ASP A 658 -5.87 26.41 -13.05
CA ASP A 658 -7.30 26.27 -12.73
C ASP A 658 -8.17 27.27 -13.51
N HIS A 659 -7.67 28.48 -13.76
CA HIS A 659 -8.42 29.49 -14.55
C HIS A 659 -8.59 29.08 -16.01
N GLU A 660 -7.67 28.32 -16.60
CA GLU A 660 -7.78 27.79 -17.95
C GLU A 660 -8.87 26.70 -18.00
N VAL A 661 -8.86 25.80 -17.02
CA VAL A 661 -9.92 24.76 -16.86
C VAL A 661 -11.29 25.42 -16.78
N HIS A 662 -11.44 26.47 -15.95
CA HIS A 662 -12.70 27.19 -15.81
C HIS A 662 -13.14 27.86 -17.12
N LYS A 663 -12.22 28.50 -17.88
CA LYS A 663 -12.54 29.11 -19.18
C LYS A 663 -13.08 28.09 -20.17
N VAL A 664 -12.42 26.92 -20.28
CA VAL A 664 -12.85 25.83 -21.20
C VAL A 664 -14.20 25.28 -20.79
N VAL A 665 -14.40 24.99 -19.51
CA VAL A 665 -15.67 24.48 -18.97
C VAL A 665 -16.81 25.48 -19.20
N GLN A 666 -16.58 26.78 -18.96
CA GLN A 666 -17.60 27.82 -19.23
C GLN A 666 -17.93 27.92 -20.70
N ASP A 667 -16.96 27.75 -21.58
CA ASP A 667 -17.19 27.77 -23.03
C ASP A 667 -18.04 26.58 -23.48
N LEU A 668 -17.73 25.36 -23.01
CA LEU A 668 -18.49 24.16 -23.30
C LEU A 668 -19.95 24.22 -22.82
N LYS A 669 -20.21 24.88 -21.68
CA LYS A 669 -21.56 25.04 -21.13
C LYS A 669 -22.43 26.02 -21.90
N LYS A 670 -21.87 26.90 -22.74
CA LYS A 670 -22.63 27.84 -23.57
C LYS A 670 -23.41 27.13 -24.69
N GLY A 671 -22.95 25.96 -25.12
CA GLY A 671 -23.43 25.31 -26.34
C GLY A 671 -24.63 24.40 -26.14
N THR A 672 -24.64 23.57 -25.09
CA THR A 672 -25.67 22.53 -24.93
C THR A 672 -25.75 22.13 -23.46
N GLU A 673 -26.95 21.87 -22.97
CA GLU A 673 -27.15 21.24 -21.64
C GLU A 673 -26.72 19.76 -21.67
N PRO A 674 -26.21 19.21 -20.58
CA PRO A 674 -25.87 17.80 -20.49
C PRO A 674 -27.13 16.93 -20.51
N ASP A 675 -27.09 15.83 -21.25
CA ASP A 675 -28.11 14.80 -21.24
C ASP A 675 -27.76 13.73 -20.21
N TYR A 676 -28.32 13.86 -19.01
CA TYR A 676 -28.06 12.98 -17.89
C TYR A 676 -28.95 11.74 -17.91
N HIS A 677 -28.35 10.60 -17.65
CA HIS A 677 -29.03 9.33 -17.44
C HIS A 677 -29.19 9.08 -15.92
N ASP A 678 -30.36 9.36 -15.39
CA ASP A 678 -30.68 9.22 -13.95
C ASP A 678 -30.40 7.81 -13.39
N ASP A 679 -30.54 6.79 -14.23
CA ASP A 679 -30.32 5.39 -13.85
C ASP A 679 -28.87 5.10 -13.41
N ILE A 680 -27.90 5.92 -13.84
CA ILE A 680 -26.49 5.76 -13.46
C ILE A 680 -26.30 5.93 -11.95
N VAL A 681 -26.99 6.90 -11.38
CA VAL A 681 -26.84 7.29 -9.98
C VAL A 681 -27.80 6.54 -9.06
N ARG A 682 -29.09 6.44 -9.49
CA ARG A 682 -30.15 5.84 -8.67
C ARG A 682 -29.97 4.34 -8.44
N GLY A 683 -29.26 3.64 -9.34
CA GLY A 683 -29.15 2.19 -9.30
C GLY A 683 -30.43 1.47 -9.79
N PRO A 684 -30.42 0.14 -9.88
CA PRO A 684 -31.57 -0.62 -10.33
C PRO A 684 -32.74 -0.39 -9.37
N THR A 685 -33.81 0.23 -9.88
CA THR A 685 -35.10 0.32 -9.19
C THR A 685 -35.69 -1.08 -9.09
N GLU A 686 -36.24 -1.43 -7.94
CA GLU A 686 -37.01 -2.68 -7.76
C GLU A 686 -38.08 -2.78 -8.87
N GLY A 687 -37.86 -3.62 -9.86
CA GLY A 687 -38.86 -3.98 -10.87
C GLY A 687 -38.47 -3.93 -12.36
N GLY A 688 -37.28 -3.54 -12.76
CA GLY A 688 -36.99 -3.34 -14.18
C GLY A 688 -35.66 -3.72 -14.79
N ALA A 689 -34.64 -4.00 -14.01
CA ALA A 689 -33.34 -4.41 -14.56
C ALA A 689 -33.21 -5.94 -14.52
N GLU A 690 -33.04 -6.57 -15.69
CA GLU A 690 -32.63 -7.97 -15.75
C GLU A 690 -31.35 -8.17 -14.88
N PRO A 691 -31.32 -9.23 -14.05
CA PRO A 691 -30.13 -9.53 -13.25
C PRO A 691 -28.93 -9.70 -14.19
N ILE A 692 -27.89 -8.94 -13.97
CA ILE A 692 -26.63 -9.07 -14.71
C ILE A 692 -26.08 -10.45 -14.41
N PRO A 693 -25.92 -11.38 -15.38
CA PRO A 693 -25.45 -12.73 -15.11
C PRO A 693 -24.08 -12.72 -14.41
N GLY A 694 -24.04 -13.24 -13.18
CA GLY A 694 -22.83 -13.32 -12.37
C GLY A 694 -22.51 -12.06 -11.52
N LEU A 695 -23.40 -11.04 -11.48
CA LEU A 695 -23.54 -10.16 -10.35
C LEU A 695 -24.82 -10.61 -9.64
N GLU A 696 -24.66 -11.31 -8.52
CA GLU A 696 -25.76 -11.42 -7.58
C GLU A 696 -26.19 -9.99 -7.26
N THR A 697 -27.45 -9.69 -7.44
CA THR A 697 -28.10 -8.50 -6.88
C THR A 697 -28.03 -8.70 -5.38
N GLY A 698 -26.82 -8.46 -4.85
CA GLY A 698 -26.58 -8.67 -3.44
C GLY A 698 -27.06 -7.45 -2.66
N GLU A 699 -28.31 -7.42 -2.31
CA GLU A 699 -28.60 -7.33 -0.91
C GLU A 699 -27.77 -8.46 -0.28
N ASP A 700 -26.87 -8.12 0.67
CA ASP A 700 -26.01 -9.09 1.33
C ASP A 700 -26.86 -10.20 1.93
N VAL A 701 -27.10 -11.27 1.19
CA VAL A 701 -27.66 -12.48 1.77
C VAL A 701 -26.61 -12.94 2.75
N ASP A 702 -26.94 -12.78 4.02
CA ASP A 702 -26.01 -13.13 5.09
C ASP A 702 -25.57 -14.58 4.90
N PRO A 703 -24.26 -14.92 4.94
CA PRO A 703 -23.76 -16.28 4.75
C PRO A 703 -24.43 -17.32 5.66
N LEU A 704 -25.08 -16.88 6.73
CA LEU A 704 -25.86 -17.71 7.64
C LEU A 704 -27.38 -17.68 7.36
N TYR A 705 -27.80 -17.02 6.27
CA TYR A 705 -29.23 -16.90 5.94
C TYR A 705 -29.88 -18.26 5.66
N ASP A 706 -29.27 -19.09 4.83
CA ASP A 706 -29.77 -20.43 4.51
C ASP A 706 -29.85 -21.31 5.75
N GLU A 707 -28.86 -21.20 6.65
CA GLU A 707 -28.87 -21.90 7.93
C GLU A 707 -29.96 -21.36 8.87
N ALA A 708 -30.21 -20.04 8.85
CA ALA A 708 -31.29 -19.40 9.58
C ALA A 708 -32.65 -19.85 9.06
N VAL A 709 -32.85 -19.89 7.72
CA VAL A 709 -34.08 -20.40 7.08
C VAL A 709 -34.31 -21.85 7.47
N ARG A 710 -33.30 -22.70 7.41
CA ARG A 710 -33.41 -24.11 7.82
C ARG A 710 -33.84 -24.24 9.28
N ILE A 711 -33.21 -23.49 10.21
CA ILE A 711 -33.55 -23.50 11.62
C ILE A 711 -35.01 -23.07 11.84
N VAL A 712 -35.47 -22.01 11.16
CA VAL A 712 -36.83 -21.49 11.27
C VAL A 712 -37.86 -22.47 10.74
N THR A 713 -37.61 -23.09 9.59
CA THR A 713 -38.51 -24.06 8.96
C THR A 713 -38.60 -25.40 9.73
N GLU A 714 -37.48 -25.88 10.27
CA GLU A 714 -37.42 -27.07 11.12
C GLU A 714 -38.10 -26.87 12.48
N THR A 715 -37.83 -25.74 13.13
CA THR A 715 -38.31 -25.48 14.51
C THR A 715 -39.66 -24.81 14.57
N ARG A 716 -40.17 -24.29 13.44
CA ARG A 716 -41.39 -23.50 13.35
C ARG A 716 -41.40 -22.27 14.28
N LYS A 717 -40.23 -21.69 14.54
CA LYS A 717 -40.07 -20.52 15.43
C LYS A 717 -39.30 -19.41 14.70
N ALA A 718 -40.01 -18.35 14.29
CA ALA A 718 -39.48 -17.20 13.59
C ALA A 718 -39.43 -15.98 14.51
N SER A 719 -38.57 -15.96 15.51
CA SER A 719 -38.35 -14.77 16.33
C SER A 719 -36.88 -14.32 16.28
N ILE A 720 -36.66 -13.01 16.23
CA ILE A 720 -35.30 -12.40 16.17
C ILE A 720 -34.42 -12.93 17.31
N SER A 721 -34.95 -12.97 18.54
CA SER A 721 -34.23 -13.48 19.70
C SER A 721 -33.88 -14.96 19.64
N TYR A 722 -34.69 -15.76 18.91
CA TYR A 722 -34.44 -17.19 18.74
C TYR A 722 -33.26 -17.41 17.77
N ILE A 723 -33.27 -16.75 16.63
CA ILE A 723 -32.20 -16.80 15.61
C ILE A 723 -30.91 -16.26 16.19
N GLN A 724 -30.97 -15.12 16.89
CA GLN A 724 -29.82 -14.53 17.59
C GLN A 724 -29.10 -15.55 18.51
N ARG A 725 -29.86 -16.26 19.33
CA ARG A 725 -29.30 -17.24 20.26
C ARG A 725 -28.79 -18.51 19.58
N ARG A 726 -29.48 -18.95 18.54
CA ARG A 726 -29.17 -20.20 17.85
C ARG A 726 -27.90 -20.07 17.00
N LEU A 727 -27.76 -18.97 16.26
CA LEU A 727 -26.60 -18.65 15.42
C LEU A 727 -25.50 -17.87 16.13
N LYS A 728 -25.74 -17.44 17.40
CA LYS A 728 -24.80 -16.63 18.22
C LYS A 728 -24.38 -15.33 17.53
N ILE A 729 -25.30 -14.64 16.85
CA ILE A 729 -25.10 -13.40 16.11
C ILE A 729 -25.68 -12.18 16.86
N GLY A 730 -25.35 -10.97 16.39
CA GLY A 730 -25.90 -9.73 16.96
C GLY A 730 -27.39 -9.53 16.61
N TYR A 731 -28.11 -8.77 17.46
CA TYR A 731 -29.55 -8.51 17.30
C TYR A 731 -29.90 -7.93 15.92
N ASN A 732 -29.17 -6.90 15.48
CA ASN A 732 -29.43 -6.23 14.19
C ASN A 732 -29.21 -7.15 12.98
N ARG A 733 -28.30 -8.12 13.09
CA ARG A 733 -28.05 -9.12 12.05
C ARG A 733 -29.18 -10.16 12.00
N ALA A 734 -29.63 -10.61 13.16
CA ALA A 734 -30.79 -11.51 13.25
C ALA A 734 -32.08 -10.83 12.79
N ALA A 735 -32.28 -9.54 13.07
CA ALA A 735 -33.43 -8.76 12.64
C ALA A 735 -33.50 -8.68 11.11
N ARG A 736 -32.40 -8.32 10.43
CA ARG A 736 -32.33 -8.30 8.96
C ARG A 736 -32.66 -9.63 8.32
N MET A 737 -32.10 -10.75 8.85
CA MET A 737 -32.42 -12.09 8.34
C MET A 737 -33.92 -12.42 8.44
N VAL A 738 -34.57 -12.02 9.55
CA VAL A 738 -36.00 -12.27 9.72
C VAL A 738 -36.85 -11.39 8.80
N GLU A 739 -36.45 -10.15 8.58
CA GLU A 739 -37.09 -9.23 7.64
C GLU A 739 -36.94 -9.74 6.19
N GLU A 740 -35.78 -10.27 5.83
CA GLU A 740 -35.53 -10.89 4.53
C GLU A 740 -36.32 -12.18 4.34
N MET A 741 -36.51 -13.01 5.41
CA MET A 741 -37.41 -14.15 5.37
C MET A 741 -38.88 -13.75 5.22
N GLU A 742 -39.29 -12.60 5.73
CA GLU A 742 -40.62 -12.05 5.52
C GLU A 742 -40.84 -11.59 4.08
N GLN A 743 -39.85 -10.89 3.50
CA GLN A 743 -39.86 -10.45 2.12
C GLN A 743 -39.86 -11.63 1.12
N SER A 744 -39.09 -12.67 1.43
CA SER A 744 -39.02 -13.90 0.60
C SER A 744 -40.18 -14.86 0.85
N GLY A 745 -41.17 -14.52 1.72
CA GLY A 745 -42.35 -15.36 1.98
C GLY A 745 -42.07 -16.63 2.79
N VAL A 746 -40.92 -16.74 3.43
CA VAL A 746 -40.59 -17.86 4.33
C VAL A 746 -41.37 -17.74 5.64
N VAL A 747 -41.55 -16.50 6.12
CA VAL A 747 -42.31 -16.18 7.32
C VAL A 747 -43.35 -15.09 7.04
N GLY A 748 -44.44 -15.09 7.79
CA GLY A 748 -45.48 -14.07 7.72
C GLY A 748 -45.13 -12.76 8.45
N PRO A 749 -46.00 -11.74 8.34
CA PRO A 749 -45.82 -10.46 8.98
C PRO A 749 -45.83 -10.60 10.52
N LEU A 750 -45.27 -9.58 11.18
CA LEU A 750 -45.17 -9.53 12.63
C LEU A 750 -46.57 -9.55 13.29
N GLU A 751 -46.81 -10.58 14.13
CA GLU A 751 -48.01 -10.71 14.91
C GLU A 751 -47.99 -9.86 16.22
N THR A 752 -49.12 -9.61 16.81
CA THR A 752 -49.28 -8.86 18.04
C THR A 752 -48.59 -9.46 19.24
N ASN A 753 -48.23 -10.75 19.21
CA ASN A 753 -47.48 -11.50 20.21
C ASN A 753 -45.96 -11.38 20.07
N GLY A 754 -45.46 -10.64 19.03
CA GLY A 754 -44.03 -10.48 18.75
C GLY A 754 -43.39 -11.68 18.02
N GLY A 755 -44.17 -12.65 17.56
CA GLY A 755 -43.77 -13.76 16.69
C GLY A 755 -44.17 -13.53 15.24
N ARG A 756 -43.67 -14.38 14.34
CA ARG A 756 -44.07 -14.47 12.94
C ARG A 756 -44.46 -15.91 12.63
N GLU A 757 -45.54 -16.11 11.86
CA GLU A 757 -45.91 -17.43 11.40
C GLU A 757 -44.93 -17.95 10.33
N VAL A 758 -44.53 -19.20 10.42
CA VAL A 758 -43.64 -19.84 9.41
C VAL A 758 -44.49 -20.44 8.31
N ILE A 759 -44.43 -19.83 7.12
CA ILE A 759 -45.21 -20.21 5.94
C ILE A 759 -44.55 -21.36 5.18
N ALA A 760 -43.21 -21.31 5.02
CA ALA A 760 -42.46 -22.29 4.24
C ALA A 760 -42.49 -23.70 4.88
N GLN A 761 -42.51 -24.75 4.04
CA GLN A 761 -42.45 -26.15 4.47
C GLN A 761 -41.01 -26.49 4.91
N ALA A 762 -40.88 -27.42 5.85
CA ALA A 762 -39.58 -27.95 6.22
C ALA A 762 -38.93 -28.67 5.01
N PRO A 763 -37.60 -28.55 4.82
CA PRO A 763 -36.92 -29.27 3.75
C PRO A 763 -37.15 -30.76 3.90
N PRO A 764 -37.25 -31.55 2.79
CA PRO A 764 -37.34 -32.97 2.87
C PRO A 764 -36.04 -33.54 3.49
N GLU A 765 -36.19 -34.58 4.37
CA GLU A 765 -35.06 -35.28 5.03
C GLU A 765 -34.10 -35.94 4.05
#